data_03fd6f8582628d08d9bccbbda2e226b9
#
_entry.id   03fd6f8582628d08d9bccbbda2e226b9
#
_cell.length_a   1.000
_cell.length_b   1.000
_cell.length_c   1.000
_cell.angle_alpha   90.00
_cell.angle_beta   90.00
_cell.angle_gamma   90.00
#
_symmetry.space_group_name_H-M   'P 1'
#
loop_
_entity.id
_entity.type
_entity.pdbx_description
1 polymer ?
#
loop_
_entity_poly.entity_id
_entity_poly.type
_entity_poly.pdbx_seq_one_letter_code
_entity_poly.pdbx_strand_id
1 'polypeptide(L)'
;MRFLVVSCVLVAVLLSISATAAEPPILVRVDVGDRIEAREVGEILNLDEKTRGTMLYGWGTVKEIEAVEKLGYLVEVVPAEPKDIEALTMCSEPFTAPFPWDCYPTWSQYETMLNYYATTYPEIVRLVNMGLSGQGDHELWALKISDNPDTEENEPEVLYTGTMHGDELVCYGTTVHLIDHILANYASDTQIARLVNETVLWFNPLSNPDGTFEGGDSTVSGAGRYLPESGVDPNRSFPDPSVPEDPSAPGWPTEVQVMIDFAAAEHLTLAANCHGGAELFNYPWDVWTVRAPDDGWWIDAGITYATSAQSASPAGYFTDNGSGFDMPGVTNGANWYVTHGNRQDFMNWYHGCREVTLELSGDKLLDAHLLDGHFDYNRQSLLDYFDLALTGIRGVVTDAVSAVPVAAEIRVVGHDIESHRSWVSTDPDVGDYHRLIEAGTYDLVVSAPGYESATVNGVVVTDGSDATIHDVALAPLPRYTVTGIVTDAATAAAVPGATVSLVGTGLAPATTGSTGGYSIADVWEGTYTFRVEAPGYGVVETDLAVGPGSTTHDFSLTVVVTFYASDFESDDGGLITSQGWAWGSDTTAGAHSPTEVWGTALGGTYSNSVQWTVTTQPMSIPSAVGAELRFWQWYEIESGYDGGNIKIAVDAGSFALVTPVPNYNDPTITAFGNTPGFTGNTGWHEVVVDLTSFSGHSVEIRWTLGTDSSEVRRGWYLDDMTITAWGGDVQPPLFRDGFESGDSSGWSAVVGGAFTKVRAGLTN
;
A
#
# COMPACT_ATOMS: atom_id res chain seq x y z
N MET A 1 -4.51 -5.52 52.31
CA MET A 1 -5.23 -4.27 52.53
C MET A 1 -4.27 -3.11 52.32
N ARG A 2 -3.78 -2.97 51.05
CA ARG A 2 -2.93 -1.86 50.55
C ARG A 2 -2.84 -1.91 49.00
N PHE A 3 -3.99 -2.01 48.34
CA PHE A 3 -4.06 -1.98 46.86
C PHE A 3 -5.34 -1.27 46.40
N LEU A 4 -5.59 -0.07 46.89
CA LEU A 4 -6.78 0.69 46.47
C LEU A 4 -6.56 2.21 46.51
N VAL A 5 -5.39 2.72 46.16
CA VAL A 5 -5.14 4.18 46.22
C VAL A 5 -4.54 4.74 44.92
N VAL A 6 -4.11 3.91 43.96
CA VAL A 6 -3.48 4.43 42.72
C VAL A 6 -4.49 4.69 41.61
N SER A 7 -5.66 4.08 41.64
CA SER A 7 -6.67 4.22 40.56
C SER A 7 -7.50 5.51 40.57
N CYS A 8 -7.43 6.32 41.64
CA CYS A 8 -8.30 7.51 41.76
C CYS A 8 -7.64 8.84 41.43
N VAL A 9 -6.36 8.89 41.07
CA VAL A 9 -5.67 10.16 40.79
C VAL A 9 -5.63 10.48 39.26
N LEU A 10 -5.80 9.51 38.41
CA LEU A 10 -5.78 9.71 36.94
C LEU A 10 -7.08 10.30 36.35
N VAL A 11 -8.22 10.13 37.06
CA VAL A 11 -9.54 10.56 36.53
C VAL A 11 -9.83 12.05 36.77
N ALA A 12 -9.05 12.75 37.56
CA ALA A 12 -9.35 14.14 37.98
C ALA A 12 -8.67 15.24 37.15
N VAL A 13 -7.81 14.92 36.19
CA VAL A 13 -7.10 15.91 35.32
C VAL A 13 -7.67 16.01 33.90
N LEU A 14 -8.53 15.09 33.50
CA LEU A 14 -9.02 14.97 32.11
C LEU A 14 -10.38 15.64 31.79
N LEU A 15 -10.89 16.53 32.63
CA LEU A 15 -12.23 17.11 32.46
C LEU A 15 -12.25 18.59 32.05
N SER A 16 -11.32 19.07 31.22
CA SER A 16 -11.47 20.42 30.64
C SER A 16 -10.62 20.66 29.38
N ILE A 17 -10.75 19.86 28.35
CA ILE A 17 -10.32 20.28 26.99
C ILE A 17 -11.40 19.82 26.01
N SER A 18 -11.97 20.80 25.29
CA SER A 18 -13.01 20.60 24.28
C SER A 18 -12.46 19.91 23.04
N ALA A 19 -13.22 18.95 22.55
CA ALA A 19 -13.23 18.24 21.26
C ALA A 19 -12.27 18.71 20.14
N THR A 20 -11.47 17.79 19.66
CA THR A 20 -10.99 17.40 18.33
C THR A 20 -9.48 17.22 18.16
N ALA A 21 -8.69 17.05 19.19
CA ALA A 21 -7.34 16.51 19.04
C ALA A 21 -7.34 15.04 19.49
N ALA A 22 -6.81 14.14 18.67
CA ALA A 22 -6.55 12.77 19.09
C ALA A 22 -5.73 12.78 20.39
N GLU A 23 -6.07 11.93 21.37
CA GLU A 23 -5.27 11.86 22.59
C GLU A 23 -3.85 11.41 22.22
N PRO A 24 -2.80 12.10 22.68
CA PRO A 24 -1.43 11.73 22.36
C PRO A 24 -1.14 10.32 22.91
N PRO A 25 -0.45 9.48 22.13
CA PRO A 25 -0.09 8.14 22.59
C PRO A 25 0.83 8.20 23.81
N ILE A 26 0.73 7.20 24.65
CA ILE A 26 1.45 7.07 25.94
C ILE A 26 2.46 5.94 25.77
N LEU A 27 3.73 6.18 26.14
CA LEU A 27 4.73 5.12 26.18
C LEU A 27 4.46 4.18 27.35
N VAL A 28 4.36 2.91 27.06
CA VAL A 28 4.11 1.85 28.03
C VAL A 28 5.12 0.71 27.92
N ARG A 29 5.27 -0.05 29.01
CA ARG A 29 6.03 -1.29 29.04
C ARG A 29 5.09 -2.45 29.33
N VAL A 30 5.28 -3.55 28.58
CA VAL A 30 4.52 -4.79 28.72
C VAL A 30 5.50 -5.96 28.76
N ASP A 31 5.49 -6.77 29.82
CA ASP A 31 6.27 -8.00 29.91
C ASP A 31 5.39 -9.18 29.46
N VAL A 32 5.79 -9.87 28.41
CA VAL A 32 5.09 -11.03 27.83
C VAL A 32 5.86 -12.32 28.02
N GLY A 33 5.20 -13.48 27.89
CA GLY A 33 5.81 -14.78 28.17
C GLY A 33 6.66 -15.33 27.03
N ASP A 34 6.28 -15.02 25.79
CA ASP A 34 6.98 -15.51 24.60
C ASP A 34 6.78 -14.55 23.40
N ARG A 35 7.33 -14.96 22.22
CA ARG A 35 7.25 -14.16 20.99
C ARG A 35 5.87 -14.14 20.34
N ILE A 36 5.01 -15.11 20.61
CA ILE A 36 3.64 -15.15 20.08
C ILE A 36 2.84 -14.07 20.80
N GLU A 37 2.97 -14.01 22.12
CA GLU A 37 2.37 -12.95 22.95
C GLU A 37 2.95 -11.58 22.60
N ALA A 38 4.26 -11.50 22.31
CA ALA A 38 4.90 -10.25 21.86
C ALA A 38 4.31 -9.73 20.56
N ARG A 39 3.99 -10.62 19.61
CA ARG A 39 3.33 -10.27 18.37
C ARG A 39 1.89 -9.80 18.61
N GLU A 40 1.13 -10.49 19.45
CA GLU A 40 -0.25 -10.13 19.80
C GLU A 40 -0.33 -8.71 20.37
N VAL A 41 0.61 -8.35 21.25
CA VAL A 41 0.71 -6.99 21.82
C VAL A 41 1.18 -5.99 20.76
N GLY A 42 2.12 -6.37 19.89
CA GLY A 42 2.64 -5.54 18.82
C GLY A 42 1.62 -5.24 17.70
N GLU A 43 0.57 -6.04 17.56
CA GLU A 43 -0.56 -5.75 16.65
C GLU A 43 -1.48 -4.64 17.22
N ILE A 44 -1.33 -4.28 18.51
CA ILE A 44 -2.16 -3.27 19.20
C ILE A 44 -1.35 -2.01 19.48
N LEU A 45 -0.10 -2.16 19.97
CA LEU A 45 0.77 -1.05 20.33
C LEU A 45 1.80 -0.79 19.23
N ASN A 46 2.07 0.47 18.95
CA ASN A 46 3.21 0.86 18.12
C ASN A 46 4.51 0.63 18.92
N LEU A 47 5.21 -0.49 18.64
CA LEU A 47 6.38 -0.88 19.41
C LEU A 47 7.53 0.11 19.23
N ASP A 48 8.18 0.42 20.36
CA ASP A 48 9.34 1.33 20.46
C ASP A 48 10.64 0.52 20.33
N GLU A 49 11.69 1.16 19.85
CA GLU A 49 13.03 0.60 19.63
C GLU A 49 13.69 0.10 20.93
N LYS A 50 13.19 0.49 22.09
CA LYS A 50 13.59 -0.05 23.41
C LYS A 50 13.13 -1.49 23.66
N THR A 51 12.26 -2.02 22.81
CA THR A 51 11.78 -3.42 22.90
C THR A 51 12.93 -4.42 22.82
N ARG A 52 12.98 -5.37 23.77
CA ARG A 52 14.00 -6.44 23.83
C ARG A 52 13.34 -7.77 24.17
N GLY A 53 13.18 -8.60 23.15
CA GLY A 53 12.64 -9.95 23.29
C GLY A 53 11.19 -9.97 23.80
N THR A 54 10.98 -10.34 25.07
CA THR A 54 9.67 -10.40 25.71
C THR A 54 9.38 -9.17 26.59
N MET A 55 10.28 -8.22 26.66
CA MET A 55 10.06 -6.93 27.31
C MET A 55 9.73 -5.91 26.22
N LEU A 56 8.46 -5.61 26.06
CA LEU A 56 7.96 -4.70 25.04
C LEU A 56 7.85 -3.29 25.59
N TYR A 57 8.30 -2.33 24.79
CA TYR A 57 7.98 -0.93 24.95
C TYR A 57 7.14 -0.51 23.76
N GLY A 58 6.06 0.23 23.97
CA GLY A 58 5.19 0.62 22.86
C GLY A 58 4.39 1.88 23.19
N TRP A 59 4.05 2.59 22.13
CA TRP A 59 3.20 3.78 22.21
C TRP A 59 1.76 3.36 21.91
N GLY A 60 0.84 3.79 22.75
CA GLY A 60 -0.58 3.49 22.56
C GLY A 60 -1.48 4.56 23.13
N THR A 61 -2.64 4.73 22.52
CA THR A 61 -3.75 5.51 23.07
C THR A 61 -4.29 4.81 24.33
N VAL A 62 -5.06 5.52 25.13
CA VAL A 62 -5.73 4.91 26.28
C VAL A 62 -6.56 3.68 25.91
N LYS A 63 -7.21 3.72 24.73
CA LYS A 63 -8.04 2.62 24.19
C LYS A 63 -7.21 1.38 23.83
N GLU A 64 -6.07 1.57 23.20
CA GLU A 64 -5.14 0.48 22.85
C GLU A 64 -4.50 -0.13 24.09
N ILE A 65 -4.11 0.70 25.07
CA ILE A 65 -3.61 0.23 26.37
C ILE A 65 -4.67 -0.63 27.08
N GLU A 66 -5.92 -0.18 27.11
CA GLU A 66 -7.03 -0.97 27.66
C GLU A 66 -7.27 -2.29 26.88
N ALA A 67 -7.02 -2.30 25.58
CA ALA A 67 -7.13 -3.52 24.78
C ALA A 67 -6.05 -4.55 25.18
N VAL A 68 -4.81 -4.12 25.38
CA VAL A 68 -3.72 -4.97 25.88
C VAL A 68 -4.00 -5.49 27.29
N GLU A 69 -4.54 -4.64 28.19
CA GLU A 69 -4.95 -5.06 29.54
C GLU A 69 -6.10 -6.09 29.50
N LYS A 70 -7.04 -5.98 28.57
CA LYS A 70 -8.14 -6.96 28.36
C LYS A 70 -7.64 -8.33 27.91
N LEU A 71 -6.50 -8.40 27.21
CA LEU A 71 -5.83 -9.66 26.87
C LEU A 71 -5.18 -10.31 28.11
N GLY A 72 -5.07 -9.60 29.23
CA GLY A 72 -4.56 -10.10 30.49
C GLY A 72 -3.11 -9.68 30.80
N TYR A 73 -2.51 -8.84 29.98
CA TYR A 73 -1.15 -8.35 30.19
C TYR A 73 -1.13 -7.20 31.22
N LEU A 74 -0.03 -7.13 31.96
CA LEU A 74 0.23 -6.00 32.88
C LEU A 74 0.91 -4.88 32.08
N VAL A 75 0.26 -3.73 32.01
CA VAL A 75 0.80 -2.56 31.33
C VAL A 75 1.33 -1.56 32.35
N GLU A 76 2.58 -1.14 32.20
CA GLU A 76 3.21 -0.12 33.04
C GLU A 76 3.48 1.13 32.19
N VAL A 77 2.92 2.27 32.60
CA VAL A 77 3.24 3.57 31.97
C VAL A 77 4.70 3.91 32.23
N VAL A 78 5.46 4.15 31.19
CA VAL A 78 6.85 4.62 31.30
C VAL A 78 6.84 6.14 31.45
N PRO A 79 7.33 6.69 32.57
CA PRO A 79 7.41 8.13 32.72
C PRO A 79 8.33 8.72 31.63
N ALA A 80 7.92 9.84 31.03
CA ALA A 80 8.82 10.61 30.19
C ALA A 80 10.08 11.00 31.00
N GLU A 81 11.25 10.62 30.53
CA GLU A 81 12.49 11.06 31.14
C GLU A 81 12.61 12.58 30.99
N PRO A 82 13.08 13.31 32.03
CA PRO A 82 13.32 14.74 31.91
C PRO A 82 14.37 14.95 30.80
N LYS A 83 13.97 15.59 29.73
CA LYS A 83 14.88 15.95 28.62
C LYS A 83 15.87 17.00 29.15
N ASP A 84 17.18 16.76 29.05
CA ASP A 84 18.18 17.79 29.29
C ASP A 84 18.27 18.73 28.07
N ILE A 85 17.39 19.74 28.07
CA ILE A 85 17.25 20.68 26.97
C ILE A 85 18.56 21.51 26.77
N GLU A 86 19.37 21.68 27.82
CA GLU A 86 20.64 22.41 27.72
C GLU A 86 21.69 21.63 26.89
N ALA A 87 21.55 20.30 26.77
CA ALA A 87 22.42 19.44 25.97
C ALA A 87 22.15 19.55 24.46
N LEU A 88 20.94 19.98 24.03
CA LEU A 88 20.57 20.21 22.64
C LEU A 88 21.03 21.60 22.16
N THR A 89 22.34 21.80 22.10
CA THR A 89 22.94 23.08 21.73
C THR A 89 22.71 23.39 20.26
N MET A 90 22.09 24.53 19.97
CA MET A 90 21.93 25.05 18.61
C MET A 90 23.17 25.79 18.14
N CYS A 91 23.48 25.71 16.83
CA CYS A 91 24.60 26.41 16.26
C CYS A 91 24.44 27.93 16.34
N SER A 92 25.52 28.65 16.64
CA SER A 92 25.52 30.10 16.76
C SER A 92 25.93 30.79 15.45
N GLU A 93 25.57 32.06 15.30
CA GLU A 93 26.05 32.90 14.20
C GLU A 93 27.49 33.44 14.46
N PRO A 94 28.35 33.62 13.43
CA PRO A 94 28.08 33.37 12.03
C PRO A 94 28.17 31.87 11.69
N PHE A 95 27.17 31.34 10.93
CA PHE A 95 27.10 29.97 10.49
C PHE A 95 27.65 29.86 9.06
N THR A 96 28.91 29.51 8.93
CA THR A 96 29.65 29.44 7.65
C THR A 96 30.62 28.27 7.65
N ALA A 97 30.96 27.76 6.46
CA ALA A 97 31.98 26.71 6.32
C ALA A 97 33.38 27.18 6.81
N PRO A 98 34.20 26.32 7.44
CA PRO A 98 33.82 24.96 7.84
C PRO A 98 32.74 24.97 8.92
N PHE A 99 31.72 24.09 8.77
CA PHE A 99 30.59 24.05 9.69
C PHE A 99 31.01 23.40 11.03
N PRO A 100 30.40 23.81 12.16
CA PRO A 100 30.62 23.14 13.46
C PRO A 100 29.82 21.86 13.54
N TRP A 101 30.36 20.82 14.20
CA TRP A 101 29.73 19.53 14.37
C TRP A 101 29.41 19.16 15.83
N ASP A 102 29.43 20.16 16.72
CA ASP A 102 29.08 20.06 18.13
C ASP A 102 27.80 20.83 18.51
N CYS A 103 26.99 21.13 17.52
CA CYS A 103 25.71 21.83 17.64
C CYS A 103 24.74 21.42 16.53
N TYR A 104 23.44 21.59 16.76
CA TYR A 104 22.42 21.35 15.74
C TYR A 104 22.16 22.61 14.91
N PRO A 105 22.17 22.55 13.58
CA PRO A 105 21.75 23.66 12.74
C PRO A 105 20.26 23.97 12.97
N THR A 106 19.90 25.26 12.96
CA THR A 106 18.51 25.70 12.85
C THR A 106 17.98 25.41 11.45
N TRP A 107 16.66 25.50 11.22
CA TRP A 107 16.09 25.30 9.89
C TRP A 107 16.78 26.18 8.84
N SER A 108 16.89 27.47 9.08
CA SER A 108 17.55 28.39 8.15
C SER A 108 19.05 28.14 7.95
N GLN A 109 19.73 27.59 8.95
CA GLN A 109 21.13 27.17 8.83
C GLN A 109 21.26 25.89 8.02
N TYR A 110 20.33 24.93 8.17
CA TYR A 110 20.24 23.74 7.34
C TYR A 110 20.08 24.10 5.85
N GLU A 111 19.12 24.94 5.51
CA GLU A 111 18.98 25.45 4.14
C GLU A 111 20.23 26.18 3.64
N THR A 112 20.89 26.93 4.52
CA THR A 112 22.16 27.59 4.20
C THR A 112 23.27 26.58 3.85
N MET A 113 23.38 25.46 4.59
CA MET A 113 24.31 24.37 4.30
C MET A 113 24.02 23.73 2.95
N LEU A 114 22.79 23.33 2.69
CA LEU A 114 22.43 22.68 1.42
C LEU A 114 22.70 23.58 0.21
N ASN A 115 22.34 24.87 0.30
CA ASN A 115 22.64 25.86 -0.73
C ASN A 115 24.15 26.11 -0.88
N TYR A 116 24.91 26.09 0.21
CA TYR A 116 26.37 26.17 0.16
C TYR A 116 26.96 25.01 -0.64
N TYR A 117 26.51 23.76 -0.40
CA TYR A 117 27.02 22.61 -1.12
C TYR A 117 26.68 22.69 -2.62
N ALA A 118 25.46 23.00 -2.97
CA ALA A 118 25.02 23.12 -4.36
C ALA A 118 25.76 24.26 -5.12
N THR A 119 26.09 25.34 -4.43
CA THR A 119 26.81 26.48 -5.04
C THR A 119 28.34 26.34 -5.06
N THR A 120 28.90 25.58 -4.11
CA THR A 120 30.34 25.37 -4.00
C THR A 120 30.82 24.22 -4.89
N TYR A 121 29.98 23.20 -5.08
CA TYR A 121 30.28 21.99 -5.86
C TYR A 121 29.29 21.80 -7.04
N PRO A 122 29.09 22.84 -7.89
CA PRO A 122 28.02 22.79 -8.89
C PRO A 122 28.19 21.72 -9.98
N GLU A 123 29.41 21.18 -10.13
CA GLU A 123 29.71 20.13 -11.11
C GLU A 123 29.21 18.76 -10.64
N ILE A 124 29.07 18.53 -9.31
CA ILE A 124 28.78 17.23 -8.75
C ILE A 124 27.56 17.22 -7.81
N VAL A 125 26.95 18.37 -7.53
CA VAL A 125 25.82 18.47 -6.57
C VAL A 125 24.60 19.09 -7.21
N ARG A 126 23.42 18.49 -6.95
CA ARG A 126 22.10 19.11 -7.19
C ARG A 126 21.28 19.07 -5.92
N LEU A 127 20.65 20.21 -5.61
CA LEU A 127 19.65 20.30 -4.55
C LEU A 127 18.25 20.13 -5.19
N VAL A 128 17.52 19.10 -4.76
CA VAL A 128 16.22 18.72 -5.30
C VAL A 128 15.16 18.96 -4.24
N ASN A 129 14.14 19.73 -4.58
CA ASN A 129 12.95 19.89 -3.74
C ASN A 129 12.00 18.72 -4.03
N MET A 130 11.82 17.81 -3.07
CA MET A 130 10.93 16.66 -3.18
C MET A 130 9.46 17.03 -2.96
N GLY A 131 9.18 18.14 -2.25
CA GLY A 131 7.83 18.59 -1.91
C GLY A 131 7.80 19.42 -0.64
N LEU A 132 6.61 19.73 -0.16
CA LEU A 132 6.38 20.40 1.12
C LEU A 132 6.03 19.39 2.21
N SER A 133 6.38 19.74 3.45
CA SER A 133 5.94 19.02 4.66
C SER A 133 4.41 19.11 4.85
N GLY A 134 3.86 18.30 5.73
CA GLY A 134 2.42 18.27 6.00
C GLY A 134 1.86 19.58 6.52
N GLN A 135 2.61 20.33 7.32
CA GLN A 135 2.21 21.68 7.76
C GLN A 135 2.38 22.74 6.66
N GLY A 136 3.17 22.45 5.62
CA GLY A 136 3.30 23.26 4.42
C GLY A 136 4.26 24.44 4.56
N ASP A 137 5.11 24.47 5.58
CA ASP A 137 6.06 25.54 5.89
C ASP A 137 7.52 25.11 5.77
N HIS A 138 7.80 23.80 5.63
CA HIS A 138 9.14 23.28 5.36
C HIS A 138 9.20 22.54 4.01
N GLU A 139 10.28 22.75 3.24
CA GLU A 139 10.56 21.94 2.06
C GLU A 139 11.29 20.66 2.45
N LEU A 140 10.93 19.55 1.78
CA LEU A 140 11.63 18.28 1.87
C LEU A 140 12.75 18.27 0.82
N TRP A 141 14.00 18.35 1.28
CA TRP A 141 15.16 18.47 0.42
C TRP A 141 15.87 17.14 0.25
N ALA A 142 16.21 16.77 -0.99
CA ALA A 142 17.22 15.78 -1.31
C ALA A 142 18.45 16.44 -1.96
N LEU A 143 19.64 15.95 -1.60
CA LEU A 143 20.90 16.35 -2.23
C LEU A 143 21.41 15.19 -3.08
N LYS A 144 21.49 15.39 -4.41
CA LYS A 144 22.09 14.44 -5.38
C LYS A 144 23.58 14.74 -5.49
N ILE A 145 24.43 13.73 -5.34
CA ILE A 145 25.87 13.81 -5.56
C ILE A 145 26.27 12.73 -6.57
N SER A 146 26.81 13.15 -7.71
CA SER A 146 27.34 12.30 -8.79
C SER A 146 28.32 13.13 -9.62
N ASP A 147 29.20 12.52 -10.36
CA ASP A 147 30.12 13.23 -11.27
C ASP A 147 29.41 13.85 -12.49
N ASN A 148 28.20 13.33 -12.83
CA ASN A 148 27.32 13.85 -13.89
C ASN A 148 25.86 14.03 -13.41
N PRO A 149 25.57 14.89 -12.41
CA PRO A 149 24.30 14.90 -11.69
C PRO A 149 23.08 15.30 -12.53
N ASP A 150 23.26 15.80 -13.76
CA ASP A 150 22.19 16.18 -14.71
C ASP A 150 21.94 15.10 -15.78
N THR A 151 22.65 13.97 -15.73
CA THR A 151 22.57 12.91 -16.74
C THR A 151 22.22 11.60 -16.06
N GLU A 152 21.26 10.87 -16.59
CA GLU A 152 21.01 9.50 -16.16
C GLU A 152 22.05 8.59 -16.83
N GLU A 153 22.78 7.85 -16.02
CA GLU A 153 23.87 6.96 -16.44
C GLU A 153 23.61 5.53 -15.93
N ASN A 154 24.35 4.56 -16.46
CA ASN A 154 24.30 3.18 -15.97
C ASN A 154 25.07 3.07 -14.65
N GLU A 155 24.49 3.58 -13.59
CA GLU A 155 25.07 3.67 -12.25
C GLU A 155 24.04 3.32 -11.17
N PRO A 156 24.42 2.56 -10.14
CA PRO A 156 23.49 2.28 -9.05
C PRO A 156 23.20 3.54 -8.23
N GLU A 157 21.95 3.74 -7.89
CA GLU A 157 21.50 4.82 -7.02
C GLU A 157 21.44 4.40 -5.57
N VAL A 158 22.03 5.19 -4.68
CA VAL A 158 22.10 4.95 -3.24
C VAL A 158 21.39 6.07 -2.49
N LEU A 159 20.40 5.73 -1.67
CA LEU A 159 19.66 6.69 -0.85
C LEU A 159 20.03 6.55 0.64
N TYR A 160 20.42 7.64 1.27
CA TYR A 160 20.57 7.72 2.72
C TYR A 160 19.68 8.81 3.31
N THR A 161 18.78 8.41 4.20
CA THR A 161 17.84 9.35 4.80
C THR A 161 17.95 9.37 6.31
N GLY A 162 17.58 10.50 6.90
CA GLY A 162 17.54 10.68 8.35
C GLY A 162 16.26 11.29 8.84
N THR A 163 16.04 11.14 10.14
CA THR A 163 15.06 11.91 10.91
C THR A 163 13.61 11.75 10.42
N MET A 164 13.26 10.52 10.01
CA MET A 164 11.86 10.16 9.75
C MET A 164 11.04 10.28 11.04
N HIS A 165 11.57 9.80 12.17
CA HIS A 165 11.10 10.23 13.48
C HIS A 165 11.83 11.51 13.84
N GLY A 166 11.09 12.60 14.02
CA GLY A 166 11.69 13.92 14.20
C GLY A 166 12.56 14.08 15.44
N ASP A 167 12.35 13.23 16.46
CA ASP A 167 13.10 13.20 17.73
C ASP A 167 14.39 12.36 17.69
N GLU A 168 14.74 11.72 16.56
CA GLU A 168 15.93 10.89 16.42
C GLU A 168 17.09 11.71 15.84
N LEU A 169 17.57 12.67 16.64
CA LEU A 169 18.44 13.77 16.21
C LEU A 169 19.86 13.36 15.77
N VAL A 170 20.34 12.18 16.17
CA VAL A 170 21.62 11.64 15.68
C VAL A 170 21.63 11.60 14.16
N CYS A 171 20.51 11.24 13.54
CA CYS A 171 20.40 11.13 12.09
C CYS A 171 20.54 12.47 11.37
N TYR A 172 19.95 13.53 11.90
CA TYR A 172 20.11 14.88 11.37
C TYR A 172 21.56 15.29 11.33
N GLY A 173 22.24 15.25 12.50
CA GLY A 173 23.62 15.68 12.64
C GLY A 173 24.61 14.85 11.81
N THR A 174 24.51 13.52 11.87
CA THR A 174 25.46 12.64 11.17
C THR A 174 25.29 12.66 9.66
N THR A 175 24.05 12.80 9.15
CA THR A 175 23.82 12.85 7.69
C THR A 175 24.37 14.13 7.07
N VAL A 176 24.15 15.31 7.66
CA VAL A 176 24.74 16.54 7.14
C VAL A 176 26.27 16.55 7.26
N HIS A 177 26.82 15.93 8.30
CA HIS A 177 28.25 15.77 8.44
C HIS A 177 28.85 14.82 7.39
N LEU A 178 28.14 13.73 7.04
CA LEU A 178 28.56 12.80 5.99
C LEU A 178 28.59 13.47 4.61
N ILE A 179 27.60 14.29 4.29
CA ILE A 179 27.59 15.10 3.06
C ILE A 179 28.84 15.99 2.99
N ASP A 180 29.12 16.77 4.05
CA ASP A 180 30.28 17.64 4.10
C ASP A 180 31.59 16.86 3.95
N HIS A 181 31.69 15.69 4.63
CA HIS A 181 32.84 14.81 4.55
C HIS A 181 33.09 14.29 3.13
N ILE A 182 32.03 13.81 2.44
CA ILE A 182 32.16 13.32 1.06
C ILE A 182 32.59 14.44 0.13
N LEU A 183 32.00 15.61 0.18
CA LEU A 183 32.33 16.74 -0.68
C LEU A 183 33.73 17.29 -0.42
N ALA A 184 34.13 17.41 0.85
CA ALA A 184 35.45 17.90 1.22
C ALA A 184 36.57 16.93 0.82
N ASN A 185 36.31 15.63 0.73
CA ASN A 185 37.34 14.62 0.48
C ASN A 185 37.28 14.01 -0.93
N TYR A 186 36.31 14.39 -1.77
CA TYR A 186 36.15 13.88 -3.14
C TYR A 186 37.45 13.92 -3.97
N ALA A 187 38.22 14.97 -3.87
CA ALA A 187 39.47 15.13 -4.62
C ALA A 187 40.67 14.38 -4.04
N SER A 188 40.57 13.84 -2.82
CA SER A 188 41.72 13.30 -2.06
C SER A 188 41.59 11.88 -1.56
N ASP A 189 40.36 11.40 -1.38
CA ASP A 189 40.02 10.04 -0.92
C ASP A 189 39.56 9.18 -2.11
N THR A 190 40.19 8.02 -2.30
CA THR A 190 39.94 7.16 -3.47
C THR A 190 38.62 6.42 -3.37
N GLN A 191 38.16 6.08 -2.17
CA GLN A 191 36.85 5.42 -1.96
C GLN A 191 35.74 6.43 -2.23
N ILE A 192 35.85 7.63 -1.67
CA ILE A 192 34.86 8.69 -1.90
C ILE A 192 34.81 9.08 -3.39
N ALA A 193 36.01 9.22 -4.03
CA ALA A 193 36.07 9.53 -5.45
C ALA A 193 35.41 8.44 -6.30
N ARG A 194 35.58 7.16 -5.93
CA ARG A 194 34.93 6.04 -6.59
C ARG A 194 33.42 6.09 -6.43
N LEU A 195 32.94 6.27 -5.20
CA LEU A 195 31.50 6.38 -4.93
C LEU A 195 30.85 7.50 -5.75
N VAL A 196 31.43 8.70 -5.77
CA VAL A 196 30.87 9.84 -6.51
C VAL A 196 30.92 9.63 -8.04
N ASN A 197 31.92 8.87 -8.55
CA ASN A 197 32.13 8.68 -10.00
C ASN A 197 31.44 7.42 -10.56
N GLU A 198 30.98 6.49 -9.72
CA GLU A 198 30.44 5.20 -10.16
C GLU A 198 29.04 4.94 -9.57
N THR A 199 28.48 5.91 -8.78
CA THR A 199 27.13 5.83 -8.20
C THR A 199 26.49 7.19 -8.14
N VAL A 200 25.18 7.21 -8.08
CA VAL A 200 24.41 8.39 -7.69
C VAL A 200 24.09 8.31 -6.20
N LEU A 201 24.57 9.27 -5.42
CA LEU A 201 24.31 9.35 -3.99
C LEU A 201 23.20 10.37 -3.69
N TRP A 202 22.12 9.91 -3.10
CA TRP A 202 21.01 10.73 -2.63
C TRP A 202 21.03 10.85 -1.11
N PHE A 203 20.90 12.08 -0.60
CA PHE A 203 20.81 12.35 0.82
C PHE A 203 19.56 13.15 1.15
N ASN A 204 18.72 12.65 2.05
CA ASN A 204 17.62 13.40 2.64
C ASN A 204 17.79 13.45 4.16
N PRO A 205 18.46 14.46 4.72
CA PRO A 205 18.80 14.54 6.15
C PRO A 205 17.60 14.72 7.07
N LEU A 206 16.51 15.33 6.57
CA LEU A 206 15.29 15.64 7.33
C LEU A 206 14.06 15.15 6.56
N SER A 207 13.66 13.91 6.80
CA SER A 207 12.43 13.33 6.21
C SER A 207 11.15 13.79 6.92
N ASN A 208 11.28 14.30 8.17
CA ASN A 208 10.17 14.86 8.96
C ASN A 208 10.64 16.18 9.62
N PRO A 209 10.81 17.26 8.85
CA PRO A 209 11.26 18.54 9.39
C PRO A 209 10.26 19.14 10.38
N ASP A 210 8.95 18.97 10.16
CA ASP A 210 7.89 19.45 11.07
C ASP A 210 8.00 18.81 12.45
N GLY A 211 8.27 17.49 12.52
CA GLY A 211 8.53 16.80 13.78
C GLY A 211 9.84 17.21 14.44
N THR A 212 10.90 17.39 13.65
CA THR A 212 12.22 17.81 14.16
C THR A 212 12.18 19.22 14.75
N PHE A 213 11.47 20.13 14.10
CA PHE A 213 11.34 21.52 14.51
C PHE A 213 9.97 21.84 15.15
N GLU A 214 9.29 20.85 15.71
CA GLU A 214 7.99 21.05 16.38
C GLU A 214 8.05 22.11 17.49
N GLY A 215 9.22 22.29 18.14
CA GLY A 215 9.49 23.38 19.07
C GLY A 215 9.73 24.74 18.44
N GLY A 216 9.77 24.83 17.09
CA GLY A 216 10.04 26.03 16.28
C GLY A 216 11.38 25.98 15.56
N ASP A 217 11.50 26.65 14.42
CA ASP A 217 12.62 26.62 13.45
C ASP A 217 14.01 26.95 14.02
N SER A 218 14.06 27.56 15.18
CA SER A 218 15.33 27.96 15.84
C SER A 218 15.81 26.94 16.87
N THR A 219 15.13 25.81 17.04
CA THR A 219 15.47 24.83 18.08
C THR A 219 15.00 23.44 17.70
N VAL A 220 15.79 22.43 18.03
CA VAL A 220 15.37 21.02 18.02
C VAL A 220 14.83 20.58 19.39
N SER A 221 14.79 21.50 20.38
CA SER A 221 14.15 21.23 21.68
C SER A 221 12.64 21.18 21.50
N GLY A 222 12.05 20.05 21.81
CA GLY A 222 10.63 19.79 21.55
C GLY A 222 10.39 18.90 20.32
N ALA A 223 11.46 18.45 19.64
CA ALA A 223 11.35 17.49 18.56
C ALA A 223 10.47 16.29 18.92
N GLY A 224 9.55 15.93 18.04
CA GLY A 224 8.55 14.89 18.17
C GLY A 224 8.75 13.74 17.20
N ARG A 225 8.32 12.53 17.57
CA ARG A 225 8.41 11.32 16.76
C ARG A 225 7.52 11.38 15.52
N TYR A 226 6.29 11.78 15.72
CA TYR A 226 5.20 11.68 14.74
C TYR A 226 5.20 12.83 13.74
N LEU A 227 4.39 12.69 12.68
CA LEU A 227 4.06 13.79 11.78
C LEU A 227 3.07 14.73 12.48
N PRO A 228 3.40 16.00 12.74
CA PRO A 228 2.56 16.87 13.57
C PRO A 228 1.19 17.18 12.96
N GLU A 229 1.06 17.18 11.63
CA GLU A 229 -0.22 17.45 10.95
C GLU A 229 -1.24 16.32 11.19
N SER A 230 -0.81 15.07 11.06
CA SER A 230 -1.68 13.89 11.11
C SER A 230 -1.64 13.16 12.44
N GLY A 231 -0.59 13.36 13.25
CA GLY A 231 -0.35 12.65 14.50
C GLY A 231 0.02 11.17 14.32
N VAL A 232 0.38 10.73 13.11
CA VAL A 232 0.73 9.35 12.81
C VAL A 232 2.23 9.12 12.81
N ASP A 233 2.63 7.87 13.02
CA ASP A 233 3.99 7.41 12.87
C ASP A 233 4.31 7.21 11.37
N PRO A 234 5.24 7.98 10.77
CA PRO A 234 5.56 7.85 9.36
C PRO A 234 6.10 6.45 9.01
N ASN A 235 6.82 5.80 9.95
CA ASN A 235 7.37 4.45 9.74
C ASN A 235 6.36 3.32 10.06
N ARG A 236 5.06 3.64 10.08
CA ARG A 236 3.91 2.73 10.14
C ARG A 236 2.86 3.09 9.11
N SER A 237 3.21 3.97 8.17
CA SER A 237 2.25 4.56 7.22
C SER A 237 2.65 4.38 5.76
N PHE A 238 3.63 3.53 5.45
CA PHE A 238 3.95 3.11 4.08
C PHE A 238 3.07 1.93 3.64
N PRO A 239 2.89 1.70 2.32
CA PRO A 239 2.23 0.51 1.80
C PRO A 239 2.82 -0.79 2.38
N ASP A 240 1.96 -1.63 2.96
CA ASP A 240 2.38 -2.87 3.65
C ASP A 240 2.41 -4.04 2.67
N PRO A 241 3.55 -4.73 2.48
CA PRO A 241 3.62 -5.88 1.59
C PRO A 241 2.81 -7.11 2.07
N SER A 242 2.45 -7.20 3.33
CA SER A 242 1.61 -8.30 3.86
C SER A 242 0.13 -8.15 3.48
N VAL A 243 -0.31 -6.93 3.24
CA VAL A 243 -1.62 -6.57 2.69
C VAL A 243 -1.37 -5.64 1.52
N PRO A 244 -0.96 -6.16 0.34
CA PRO A 244 -0.48 -5.32 -0.76
C PRO A 244 -1.46 -4.19 -1.10
N GLU A 245 -1.00 -2.97 -0.93
CA GLU A 245 -1.73 -1.74 -1.19
C GLU A 245 -1.19 -1.08 -2.47
N ASP A 246 -2.00 -0.27 -3.11
CA ASP A 246 -1.56 0.50 -4.28
C ASP A 246 -0.83 1.77 -3.80
N PRO A 247 0.50 1.89 -4.02
CA PRO A 247 1.25 3.08 -3.62
C PRO A 247 0.74 4.38 -4.27
N SER A 248 0.10 4.28 -5.43
CA SER A 248 -0.49 5.43 -6.13
C SER A 248 -1.88 5.83 -5.60
N ALA A 249 -2.45 5.06 -4.66
CA ALA A 249 -3.74 5.40 -4.05
C ALA A 249 -3.63 6.69 -3.23
N PRO A 250 -4.63 7.58 -3.27
CA PRO A 250 -4.60 8.80 -2.46
C PRO A 250 -4.85 8.49 -0.99
N GLY A 251 -4.24 9.29 -0.11
CA GLY A 251 -4.54 9.28 1.33
C GLY A 251 -3.35 8.95 2.23
N TRP A 252 -2.18 8.74 1.67
CA TRP A 252 -0.95 8.64 2.46
C TRP A 252 -0.63 9.98 3.15
N PRO A 253 -0.02 9.97 4.35
CA PRO A 253 0.49 11.20 4.97
C PRO A 253 1.47 11.92 4.04
N THR A 254 1.55 13.24 4.12
CA THR A 254 2.27 14.07 3.13
C THR A 254 3.73 13.67 2.96
N GLU A 255 4.50 13.53 4.04
CA GLU A 255 5.92 13.15 4.00
C GLU A 255 6.11 11.72 3.49
N VAL A 256 5.18 10.83 3.80
CA VAL A 256 5.16 9.45 3.28
C VAL A 256 4.89 9.46 1.78
N GLN A 257 3.88 10.22 1.31
CA GLN A 257 3.58 10.36 -0.12
C GLN A 257 4.76 10.92 -0.90
N VAL A 258 5.43 11.95 -0.37
CA VAL A 258 6.63 12.54 -1.00
C VAL A 258 7.73 11.50 -1.18
N MET A 259 7.95 10.64 -0.18
CA MET A 259 8.95 9.56 -0.30
C MET A 259 8.51 8.45 -1.25
N ILE A 260 7.22 8.10 -1.28
CA ILE A 260 6.65 7.14 -2.25
C ILE A 260 6.85 7.66 -3.67
N ASP A 261 6.54 8.94 -3.93
CA ASP A 261 6.68 9.58 -5.23
C ASP A 261 8.15 9.67 -5.65
N PHE A 262 9.05 9.98 -4.71
CA PHE A 262 10.49 10.00 -4.95
C PHE A 262 11.03 8.60 -5.31
N ALA A 263 10.67 7.58 -4.53
CA ALA A 263 11.09 6.21 -4.81
C ALA A 263 10.53 5.65 -6.13
N ALA A 264 9.38 6.17 -6.58
CA ALA A 264 8.80 5.82 -7.88
C ALA A 264 9.46 6.57 -9.06
N ALA A 265 10.05 7.74 -8.80
CA ALA A 265 10.72 8.55 -9.82
C ALA A 265 12.19 8.16 -10.04
N GLU A 266 12.88 7.74 -8.96
CA GLU A 266 14.29 7.37 -9.00
C GLU A 266 14.45 5.84 -8.95
N HIS A 267 15.48 5.31 -9.61
CA HIS A 267 15.70 3.86 -9.70
C HIS A 267 16.68 3.35 -8.63
N LEU A 268 16.25 3.47 -7.35
CA LEU A 268 17.07 3.20 -6.19
C LEU A 268 17.51 1.73 -6.09
N THR A 269 18.81 1.50 -5.99
CA THR A 269 19.44 0.16 -5.85
C THR A 269 19.64 -0.22 -4.38
N LEU A 270 20.21 0.70 -3.58
CA LEU A 270 20.57 0.49 -2.18
C LEU A 270 20.09 1.68 -1.35
N ALA A 271 19.58 1.42 -0.15
CA ALA A 271 19.18 2.50 0.74
C ALA A 271 19.48 2.18 2.19
N ALA A 272 19.58 3.23 3.01
CA ALA A 272 19.59 3.10 4.46
C ALA A 272 18.74 4.21 5.08
N ASN A 273 17.92 3.79 6.04
CA ASN A 273 17.06 4.64 6.83
C ASN A 273 17.65 4.82 8.22
N CYS A 274 18.11 6.03 8.53
CA CYS A 274 18.72 6.32 9.83
C CYS A 274 17.67 6.58 10.89
N HIS A 275 17.82 5.89 12.03
CA HIS A 275 17.02 5.96 13.24
C HIS A 275 17.87 6.12 14.50
N GLY A 276 17.21 6.32 15.62
CA GLY A 276 17.80 6.37 16.96
C GLY A 276 16.83 5.88 18.03
N GLY A 277 17.35 5.34 19.10
CA GLY A 277 16.65 4.65 20.18
C GLY A 277 17.28 3.30 20.48
N ALA A 278 18.13 2.83 19.57
CA ALA A 278 18.93 1.63 19.66
C ALA A 278 20.28 1.83 18.96
N GLU A 279 21.14 0.80 18.98
CA GLU A 279 22.44 0.78 18.30
C GLU A 279 22.61 -0.54 17.55
N LEU A 280 22.06 -0.61 16.32
CA LEU A 280 22.03 -1.84 15.53
C LEU A 280 21.75 -1.59 14.03
N PHE A 281 22.07 -2.61 13.23
CA PHE A 281 21.73 -2.76 11.82
C PHE A 281 20.54 -3.73 11.73
N ASN A 282 19.37 -3.24 11.30
CA ASN A 282 18.16 -4.01 11.09
C ASN A 282 17.92 -4.21 9.59
N TYR A 283 17.66 -5.44 9.17
CA TYR A 283 17.46 -5.80 7.76
C TYR A 283 16.14 -6.57 7.55
N PRO A 284 15.58 -6.55 6.31
CA PRO A 284 14.28 -7.14 6.00
C PRO A 284 14.16 -8.63 6.36
N TRP A 285 12.98 -9.05 6.70
CA TRP A 285 11.71 -8.33 6.75
C TRP A 285 11.36 -7.96 8.18
N ASP A 286 10.69 -6.84 8.35
CA ASP A 286 10.08 -6.48 9.64
C ASP A 286 8.70 -7.14 9.79
N VAL A 287 7.93 -7.24 8.69
CA VAL A 287 6.56 -7.77 8.69
C VAL A 287 6.49 -9.31 8.71
N TRP A 288 7.48 -10.00 8.15
CA TRP A 288 7.47 -11.46 8.03
C TRP A 288 8.57 -12.15 8.80
N THR A 289 8.18 -13.21 9.52
CA THR A 289 9.16 -14.10 10.19
C THR A 289 9.88 -15.05 9.23
N VAL A 290 9.39 -15.16 7.99
CA VAL A 290 10.06 -15.93 6.92
C VAL A 290 11.18 -15.06 6.34
N ARG A 291 12.40 -15.60 6.33
CA ARG A 291 13.59 -14.89 5.86
C ARG A 291 13.53 -14.60 4.36
N ALA A 292 14.13 -13.48 3.95
CA ALA A 292 14.30 -13.15 2.54
C ALA A 292 15.22 -14.17 1.84
N PRO A 293 15.09 -14.38 0.51
CA PRO A 293 16.04 -15.23 -0.22
C PRO A 293 17.49 -14.76 -0.11
N ASP A 294 17.70 -13.47 0.01
CA ASP A 294 19.02 -12.84 0.16
C ASP A 294 19.47 -12.67 1.63
N ASP A 295 18.92 -13.45 2.57
CA ASP A 295 19.19 -13.34 4.01
C ASP A 295 20.70 -13.34 4.33
N GLY A 296 21.48 -14.20 3.66
CA GLY A 296 22.95 -14.24 3.84
C GLY A 296 23.63 -12.95 3.43
N TRP A 297 23.25 -12.33 2.30
CA TRP A 297 23.79 -11.04 1.87
C TRP A 297 23.56 -9.94 2.92
N TRP A 298 22.33 -9.92 3.49
CA TRP A 298 21.98 -8.96 4.54
C TRP A 298 22.78 -9.17 5.81
N ILE A 299 23.00 -10.42 6.23
CA ILE A 299 23.78 -10.79 7.40
C ILE A 299 25.26 -10.32 7.20
N ASP A 300 25.86 -10.60 6.05
CA ASP A 300 27.24 -10.23 5.76
C ASP A 300 27.42 -8.69 5.70
N ALA A 301 26.49 -7.97 5.09
CA ALA A 301 26.47 -6.51 5.10
C ALA A 301 26.36 -5.94 6.53
N GLY A 302 25.46 -6.48 7.35
CA GLY A 302 25.28 -6.07 8.73
C GLY A 302 26.49 -6.39 9.62
N ILE A 303 27.09 -7.57 9.48
CA ILE A 303 28.30 -7.97 10.20
C ILE A 303 29.46 -7.03 9.86
N THR A 304 29.63 -6.70 8.58
CA THR A 304 30.68 -5.79 8.12
C THR A 304 30.48 -4.39 8.72
N TYR A 305 29.24 -3.86 8.62
CA TYR A 305 28.89 -2.56 9.19
C TYR A 305 29.15 -2.52 10.72
N ALA A 306 28.57 -3.47 11.47
CA ALA A 306 28.66 -3.51 12.92
C ALA A 306 30.13 -3.69 13.40
N THR A 307 30.92 -4.55 12.73
CA THR A 307 32.32 -4.76 13.09
C THR A 307 33.16 -3.50 12.87
N SER A 308 32.92 -2.77 11.78
CA SER A 308 33.59 -1.48 11.49
C SER A 308 33.22 -0.44 12.54
N ALA A 309 31.92 -0.25 12.82
CA ALA A 309 31.43 0.71 13.81
C ALA A 309 31.95 0.39 15.23
N GLN A 310 31.90 -0.88 15.65
CA GLN A 310 32.44 -1.31 16.95
C GLN A 310 33.96 -1.08 17.06
N SER A 311 34.69 -1.23 15.96
CA SER A 311 36.13 -1.02 15.94
C SER A 311 36.53 0.44 16.02
N ALA A 312 35.70 1.35 15.50
CA ALA A 312 35.91 2.78 15.46
C ALA A 312 35.40 3.52 16.71
N SER A 313 34.72 2.83 17.60
CA SER A 313 33.95 3.44 18.72
C SER A 313 34.46 3.00 20.10
N PRO A 314 34.01 3.65 21.18
CA PRO A 314 34.19 3.17 22.55
C PRO A 314 33.54 1.80 22.74
N ALA A 315 34.10 1.01 23.65
CA ALA A 315 33.54 -0.32 23.99
C ALA A 315 32.08 -0.22 24.44
N GLY A 316 31.21 -1.02 23.82
CA GLY A 316 29.78 -1.06 24.12
C GLY A 316 28.90 -0.34 23.11
N TYR A 317 29.47 0.42 22.17
CA TYR A 317 28.72 1.01 21.09
C TYR A 317 28.38 -0.04 20.02
N PHE A 318 27.19 0.06 19.41
CA PHE A 318 26.64 -0.79 18.36
C PHE A 318 26.64 -2.28 18.75
N THR A 319 26.29 -2.56 20.00
CA THR A 319 26.30 -3.93 20.57
C THR A 319 24.95 -4.36 21.10
N ASP A 320 23.88 -3.71 20.72
CA ASP A 320 22.53 -4.13 21.06
C ASP A 320 22.29 -5.58 20.67
N ASN A 321 21.66 -6.35 21.54
CA ASN A 321 21.53 -7.77 21.35
C ASN A 321 20.21 -8.29 21.91
N GLY A 322 19.68 -9.31 21.27
CA GLY A 322 18.41 -9.93 21.63
C GLY A 322 18.33 -11.39 21.17
N SER A 323 17.29 -12.07 21.59
CA SER A 323 17.05 -13.45 21.15
C SER A 323 16.79 -13.49 19.66
N GLY A 324 17.65 -14.17 18.90
CA GLY A 324 17.54 -14.33 17.45
C GLY A 324 18.28 -13.28 16.65
N PHE A 325 19.05 -12.39 17.29
CA PHE A 325 20.01 -11.54 16.61
C PHE A 325 21.14 -12.39 16.02
N ASP A 326 21.64 -12.01 14.85
CA ASP A 326 22.70 -12.77 14.18
C ASP A 326 24.06 -12.55 14.86
N MET A 327 24.29 -11.32 15.35
CA MET A 327 25.35 -10.95 16.29
C MET A 327 24.93 -9.68 17.06
N PRO A 328 25.67 -9.29 18.13
CA PRO A 328 25.47 -7.98 18.75
C PRO A 328 25.58 -6.85 17.70
N GLY A 329 24.54 -6.04 17.60
CA GLY A 329 24.42 -4.97 16.62
C GLY A 329 23.85 -5.37 15.25
N VAL A 330 23.40 -6.63 15.04
CA VAL A 330 22.83 -7.06 13.76
C VAL A 330 21.61 -7.94 13.98
N THR A 331 20.49 -7.58 13.40
CA THR A 331 19.23 -8.33 13.50
C THR A 331 18.38 -8.26 12.25
N ASN A 332 17.65 -9.34 11.99
CA ASN A 332 16.46 -9.27 11.13
C ASN A 332 15.32 -8.58 11.88
N GLY A 333 14.53 -7.79 11.18
CA GLY A 333 13.47 -6.99 11.79
C GLY A 333 12.44 -7.80 12.56
N ALA A 334 11.84 -8.83 11.95
CA ALA A 334 10.89 -9.70 12.66
C ALA A 334 11.50 -10.51 13.81
N ASN A 335 12.81 -10.63 13.86
CA ASN A 335 13.50 -11.19 15.03
C ASN A 335 13.67 -10.18 16.16
N TRP A 336 13.69 -8.91 15.84
CA TRP A 336 13.63 -7.85 16.83
C TRP A 336 12.18 -7.69 17.32
N TYR A 337 11.31 -7.17 16.48
CA TYR A 337 9.84 -7.17 16.67
C TYR A 337 9.14 -7.04 15.30
N VAL A 338 7.97 -7.65 15.18
CA VAL A 338 7.17 -7.54 13.95
C VAL A 338 6.53 -6.16 13.89
N THR A 339 6.59 -5.51 12.74
CA THR A 339 5.94 -4.22 12.50
C THR A 339 5.39 -4.15 11.07
N HIS A 340 4.42 -3.27 10.84
CA HIS A 340 3.68 -3.10 9.60
C HIS A 340 3.82 -1.67 9.08
N GLY A 341 3.70 -1.49 7.76
CA GLY A 341 3.72 -0.18 7.13
C GLY A 341 5.04 0.59 7.30
N ASN A 342 6.15 -0.13 7.45
CA ASN A 342 7.48 0.46 7.56
C ASN A 342 8.13 0.71 6.19
N ARG A 343 9.04 1.68 6.11
CA ARG A 343 9.69 2.07 4.86
C ARG A 343 10.66 1.01 4.35
N GLN A 344 11.39 0.35 5.22
CA GLN A 344 12.34 -0.71 4.85
C GLN A 344 11.66 -1.80 4.00
N ASP A 345 10.53 -2.34 4.47
CA ASP A 345 9.80 -3.38 3.75
C ASP A 345 9.16 -2.84 2.47
N PHE A 346 8.67 -1.59 2.48
CA PHE A 346 8.15 -0.90 1.30
C PHE A 346 9.19 -0.82 0.18
N MET A 347 10.38 -0.29 0.46
CA MET A 347 11.46 -0.13 -0.51
C MET A 347 11.91 -1.47 -1.09
N ASN A 348 12.07 -2.48 -0.25
CA ASN A 348 12.49 -3.81 -0.68
C ASN A 348 11.43 -4.51 -1.54
N TRP A 349 10.15 -4.45 -1.17
CA TRP A 349 9.10 -5.21 -1.84
C TRP A 349 8.54 -4.50 -3.08
N TYR A 350 8.31 -3.17 -3.01
CA TYR A 350 7.71 -2.43 -4.13
C TYR A 350 8.73 -1.98 -5.17
N HIS A 351 9.96 -1.68 -4.77
CA HIS A 351 11.00 -1.12 -5.64
C HIS A 351 12.19 -2.05 -5.90
N GLY A 352 12.32 -3.16 -5.16
CA GLY A 352 13.52 -4.03 -5.24
C GLY A 352 14.78 -3.34 -4.72
N CYS A 353 14.65 -2.17 -4.09
CA CYS A 353 15.73 -1.43 -3.47
C CYS A 353 16.16 -2.12 -2.17
N ARG A 354 17.45 -2.39 -2.00
CA ARG A 354 18.01 -3.01 -0.79
C ARG A 354 18.10 -2.00 0.35
N GLU A 355 17.01 -1.77 1.07
CA GLU A 355 16.99 -0.86 2.22
C GLU A 355 17.15 -1.59 3.55
N VAL A 356 17.89 -0.96 4.45
CA VAL A 356 18.06 -1.34 5.87
C VAL A 356 17.70 -0.17 6.78
N THR A 357 17.41 -0.49 8.05
CA THR A 357 17.26 0.48 9.12
C THR A 357 18.53 0.50 9.96
N LEU A 358 19.14 1.68 10.12
CA LEU A 358 20.34 1.90 10.92
C LEU A 358 19.97 2.69 12.17
N GLU A 359 20.08 2.07 13.32
CA GLU A 359 19.89 2.68 14.63
C GLU A 359 21.26 3.14 15.16
N LEU A 360 21.50 4.45 15.20
CA LEU A 360 22.87 4.98 15.43
C LEU A 360 23.10 5.52 16.85
N SER A 361 22.10 5.55 17.71
CA SER A 361 22.25 6.03 19.10
C SER A 361 21.16 5.48 19.99
N GLY A 362 21.51 5.00 21.18
CA GLY A 362 20.55 4.65 22.22
C GLY A 362 19.75 5.86 22.73
N ASP A 363 20.23 7.07 22.51
CA ASP A 363 19.58 8.33 22.90
C ASP A 363 18.96 8.99 21.65
N LYS A 364 17.63 9.13 21.63
CA LYS A 364 16.91 9.80 20.53
C LYS A 364 17.28 11.28 20.42
N LEU A 365 17.29 11.98 21.53
CA LEU A 365 17.72 13.38 21.64
C LEU A 365 19.19 13.41 22.03
N LEU A 366 20.05 13.02 21.09
CA LEU A 366 21.48 12.96 21.35
C LEU A 366 22.03 14.33 21.75
N ASP A 367 22.90 14.36 22.77
CA ASP A 367 23.62 15.57 23.16
C ASP A 367 24.50 16.05 21.98
N ALA A 368 24.39 17.32 21.62
CA ALA A 368 25.06 17.90 20.44
C ALA A 368 26.57 17.70 20.43
N HIS A 369 27.23 17.72 21.59
CA HIS A 369 28.68 17.52 21.67
C HIS A 369 29.13 16.08 21.37
N LEU A 370 28.20 15.12 21.24
CA LEU A 370 28.47 13.72 20.87
C LEU A 370 28.35 13.48 19.38
N LEU A 371 27.79 14.42 18.61
CA LEU A 371 27.52 14.24 17.16
C LEU A 371 28.76 13.89 16.37
N ASP A 372 29.84 14.62 16.57
CA ASP A 372 31.13 14.38 15.89
C ASP A 372 31.66 12.96 16.17
N GLY A 373 31.55 12.52 17.44
CA GLY A 373 31.90 11.15 17.82
C GLY A 373 31.03 10.09 17.12
N HIS A 374 29.71 10.24 17.11
CA HIS A 374 28.81 9.29 16.44
C HIS A 374 29.03 9.26 14.94
N PHE A 375 29.33 10.39 14.31
CA PHE A 375 29.77 10.42 12.92
C PHE A 375 31.06 9.62 12.71
N ASP A 376 32.11 9.86 13.52
CA ASP A 376 33.38 9.13 13.39
C ASP A 376 33.24 7.62 13.59
N TYR A 377 32.32 7.16 14.48
CA TYR A 377 32.04 5.73 14.70
C TYR A 377 31.42 5.06 13.48
N ASN A 378 30.57 5.77 12.72
CA ASN A 378 29.78 5.22 11.62
C ASN A 378 30.31 5.57 10.23
N ARG A 379 31.15 6.59 10.10
CA ARG A 379 31.62 7.10 8.81
C ARG A 379 32.15 6.02 7.87
N GLN A 380 33.08 5.19 8.34
CA GLN A 380 33.65 4.14 7.50
C GLN A 380 32.63 3.04 7.20
N SER A 381 31.80 2.67 8.17
CA SER A 381 30.74 1.70 7.98
C SER A 381 29.71 2.14 6.92
N LEU A 382 29.37 3.43 6.89
CA LEU A 382 28.47 4.01 5.88
C LEU A 382 29.12 4.02 4.48
N LEU A 383 30.37 4.42 4.36
CA LEU A 383 31.09 4.40 3.08
C LEU A 383 31.24 2.96 2.55
N ASP A 384 31.58 2.00 3.41
CA ASP A 384 31.67 0.58 3.04
C ASP A 384 30.28 0.00 2.67
N TYR A 385 29.22 0.44 3.33
CA TYR A 385 27.85 0.06 2.97
C TYR A 385 27.45 0.59 1.60
N PHE A 386 27.80 1.84 1.27
CA PHE A 386 27.52 2.40 -0.05
C PHE A 386 28.30 1.70 -1.17
N ASP A 387 29.54 1.26 -0.90
CA ASP A 387 30.33 0.45 -1.86
C ASP A 387 29.64 -0.86 -2.25
N LEU A 388 28.73 -1.40 -1.42
CA LEU A 388 27.96 -2.59 -1.76
C LEU A 388 27.09 -2.41 -3.01
N ALA A 389 26.69 -1.17 -3.34
CA ALA A 389 25.94 -0.87 -4.56
C ALA A 389 26.74 -1.21 -5.84
N LEU A 390 28.06 -1.25 -5.74
CA LEU A 390 28.99 -1.58 -6.84
C LEU A 390 29.29 -3.09 -6.95
N THR A 391 28.61 -3.95 -6.17
CA THR A 391 28.84 -5.41 -6.12
C THR A 391 27.68 -6.19 -6.77
N GLY A 392 27.80 -7.53 -6.80
CA GLY A 392 26.74 -8.41 -7.30
C GLY A 392 26.74 -8.57 -8.83
N ILE A 393 25.59 -8.40 -9.46
CA ILE A 393 25.40 -8.54 -10.91
C ILE A 393 24.75 -7.26 -11.45
N ARG A 394 25.30 -6.70 -12.52
CA ARG A 394 24.74 -5.54 -13.21
C ARG A 394 24.84 -5.67 -14.72
N GLY A 395 24.13 -4.85 -15.44
CA GLY A 395 24.19 -4.79 -16.91
C GLY A 395 23.09 -3.93 -17.49
N VAL A 396 23.03 -3.87 -18.81
CA VAL A 396 22.02 -3.10 -19.54
C VAL A 396 21.14 -4.04 -20.36
N VAL A 397 19.83 -3.83 -20.33
CA VAL A 397 18.86 -4.56 -21.15
C VAL A 397 18.41 -3.65 -22.29
N THR A 398 18.58 -4.13 -23.54
CA THR A 398 18.25 -3.37 -24.73
C THR A 398 17.38 -4.19 -25.69
N ASP A 399 16.65 -3.50 -26.55
CA ASP A 399 16.00 -4.10 -27.71
C ASP A 399 17.06 -4.58 -28.74
N ALA A 400 17.01 -5.85 -29.11
CA ALA A 400 18.02 -6.46 -29.98
C ALA A 400 18.04 -5.88 -31.42
N VAL A 401 17.03 -5.11 -31.83
CA VAL A 401 16.91 -4.52 -33.17
C VAL A 401 17.24 -3.04 -33.17
N SER A 402 16.67 -2.29 -32.19
CA SER A 402 16.80 -0.83 -32.14
C SER A 402 17.90 -0.36 -31.18
N ALA A 403 18.37 -1.23 -30.29
CA ALA A 403 19.30 -0.93 -29.20
C ALA A 403 18.76 0.13 -28.19
N VAL A 404 17.45 0.32 -28.13
CA VAL A 404 16.80 1.21 -27.14
C VAL A 404 16.73 0.47 -25.79
N PRO A 405 16.85 1.17 -24.64
CA PRO A 405 16.62 0.61 -23.31
C PRO A 405 15.27 -0.12 -23.21
N VAL A 406 15.22 -1.19 -22.44
CA VAL A 406 14.01 -1.99 -22.21
C VAL A 406 13.71 -2.09 -20.74
N ALA A 407 12.51 -1.70 -20.34
CA ALA A 407 11.98 -1.96 -19.00
C ALA A 407 11.75 -3.49 -18.84
N ALA A 408 12.62 -4.15 -18.08
CA ALA A 408 12.66 -5.60 -17.92
C ALA A 408 12.77 -6.02 -16.44
N GLU A 409 12.32 -7.23 -16.14
CA GLU A 409 12.57 -7.89 -14.85
C GLU A 409 13.75 -8.85 -14.98
N ILE A 410 14.62 -8.87 -13.97
CA ILE A 410 15.77 -9.76 -13.85
C ILE A 410 15.55 -10.65 -12.64
N ARG A 411 15.35 -11.95 -12.89
CA ARG A 411 15.10 -12.97 -11.86
C ARG A 411 16.24 -13.96 -11.79
N VAL A 412 16.69 -14.27 -10.58
CA VAL A 412 17.68 -15.31 -10.30
C VAL A 412 16.95 -16.64 -10.15
N VAL A 413 17.24 -17.60 -11.04
CA VAL A 413 16.55 -18.89 -11.13
C VAL A 413 16.77 -19.72 -9.87
N GLY A 414 15.68 -20.18 -9.25
CA GLY A 414 15.72 -21.00 -8.05
C GLY A 414 16.14 -20.28 -6.78
N HIS A 415 16.33 -18.97 -6.83
CA HIS A 415 16.65 -18.09 -5.70
C HIS A 415 15.52 -17.12 -5.42
N ASP A 416 15.09 -16.35 -6.41
CA ASP A 416 14.03 -15.36 -6.25
C ASP A 416 12.66 -16.03 -6.07
N ILE A 417 11.84 -15.47 -5.18
CA ILE A 417 10.51 -15.99 -4.85
C ILE A 417 9.43 -14.91 -5.02
N GLU A 418 8.29 -15.32 -5.53
CA GLU A 418 7.16 -14.44 -5.86
C GLU A 418 6.60 -13.72 -4.62
N SER A 419 6.45 -14.41 -3.50
CA SER A 419 5.88 -13.84 -2.28
C SER A 419 6.72 -12.72 -1.66
N HIS A 420 8.00 -12.62 -2.00
CA HIS A 420 8.91 -11.58 -1.51
C HIS A 420 9.32 -10.58 -2.60
N ARG A 421 8.89 -10.77 -3.85
CA ARG A 421 9.27 -9.95 -5.00
C ARG A 421 10.78 -9.65 -5.04
N SER A 422 11.62 -10.68 -4.81
CA SER A 422 13.05 -10.52 -4.57
C SER A 422 13.89 -10.26 -5.82
N TRP A 423 13.27 -10.15 -6.99
CA TRP A 423 13.90 -9.75 -8.24
C TRP A 423 14.12 -8.25 -8.33
N VAL A 424 14.89 -7.81 -9.33
CA VAL A 424 15.07 -6.40 -9.65
C VAL A 424 14.51 -6.09 -11.04
N SER A 425 14.26 -4.81 -11.29
CA SER A 425 13.85 -4.28 -12.59
C SER A 425 14.97 -3.42 -13.17
N THR A 426 14.92 -3.18 -14.48
CA THR A 426 15.78 -2.18 -15.11
C THR A 426 15.23 -0.78 -14.92
N ASP A 427 16.10 0.22 -14.88
CA ASP A 427 15.73 1.60 -15.14
C ASP A 427 15.20 1.71 -16.59
N PRO A 428 13.99 2.25 -16.81
CA PRO A 428 13.42 2.34 -18.15
C PRO A 428 14.15 3.35 -19.08
N ASP A 429 14.86 4.33 -18.53
CA ASP A 429 15.51 5.41 -19.29
C ASP A 429 16.88 4.98 -19.84
N VAL A 430 17.64 4.21 -19.07
CA VAL A 430 18.99 3.71 -19.44
C VAL A 430 19.03 2.20 -19.67
N GLY A 431 18.07 1.46 -19.11
CA GLY A 431 17.95 -0.01 -19.26
C GLY A 431 18.88 -0.78 -18.32
N ASP A 432 19.54 -0.14 -17.39
CA ASP A 432 20.45 -0.80 -16.46
C ASP A 432 19.74 -1.49 -15.31
N TYR A 433 20.40 -2.46 -14.72
CA TYR A 433 19.94 -3.18 -13.53
C TYR A 433 21.08 -3.50 -12.60
N HIS A 434 20.77 -3.56 -11.31
CA HIS A 434 21.73 -3.83 -10.24
C HIS A 434 21.14 -4.88 -9.29
N ARG A 435 21.60 -6.13 -9.38
CA ARG A 435 21.18 -7.23 -8.53
C ARG A 435 22.24 -7.52 -7.47
N LEU A 436 22.12 -6.89 -6.32
CA LEU A 436 22.97 -7.15 -5.16
C LEU A 436 22.66 -8.55 -4.63
N ILE A 437 23.68 -9.43 -4.59
CA ILE A 437 23.56 -10.83 -4.22
C ILE A 437 24.93 -11.36 -3.72
N GLU A 438 24.91 -12.39 -2.88
CA GLU A 438 26.11 -13.05 -2.38
C GLU A 438 27.01 -13.62 -3.49
N ALA A 439 28.25 -13.95 -3.12
CA ALA A 439 29.14 -14.71 -3.99
C ALA A 439 28.54 -16.08 -4.33
N GLY A 440 28.55 -16.41 -5.62
CA GLY A 440 27.93 -17.65 -6.10
C GLY A 440 27.97 -17.79 -7.62
N THR A 441 27.25 -18.78 -8.11
CA THR A 441 27.03 -18.96 -9.55
C THR A 441 25.54 -19.06 -9.80
N TYR A 442 25.02 -18.20 -10.66
CA TYR A 442 23.59 -17.99 -10.85
C TYR A 442 23.19 -18.11 -12.32
N ASP A 443 21.96 -18.56 -12.55
CA ASP A 443 21.29 -18.43 -13.83
C ASP A 443 20.24 -17.31 -13.71
N LEU A 444 20.18 -16.43 -14.72
CA LEU A 444 19.24 -15.31 -14.76
C LEU A 444 18.18 -15.55 -15.83
N VAL A 445 16.95 -15.14 -15.55
CA VAL A 445 15.91 -14.94 -16.57
C VAL A 445 15.62 -13.45 -16.65
N VAL A 446 15.79 -12.92 -17.86
CA VAL A 446 15.48 -11.51 -18.18
C VAL A 446 14.23 -11.51 -19.04
N SER A 447 13.19 -10.81 -18.60
CA SER A 447 11.89 -10.78 -19.27
C SER A 447 11.29 -9.39 -19.32
N ALA A 448 10.62 -9.07 -20.42
CA ALA A 448 9.91 -7.80 -20.59
C ALA A 448 8.64 -8.00 -21.42
N PRO A 449 7.57 -7.22 -21.17
CA PRO A 449 6.38 -7.25 -22.02
C PRO A 449 6.70 -6.94 -23.49
N GLY A 450 6.29 -7.85 -24.39
CA GLY A 450 6.53 -7.70 -25.82
C GLY A 450 7.88 -8.20 -26.32
N TYR A 451 8.62 -8.92 -25.50
CA TYR A 451 9.90 -9.53 -25.85
C TYR A 451 9.94 -11.03 -25.54
N GLU A 452 10.78 -11.75 -26.27
CA GLU A 452 11.16 -13.11 -25.91
C GLU A 452 12.06 -13.05 -24.66
N SER A 453 11.74 -13.86 -23.63
CA SER A 453 12.59 -13.93 -22.44
C SER A 453 13.95 -14.52 -22.75
N ALA A 454 15.01 -13.95 -22.21
CA ALA A 454 16.38 -14.45 -22.33
C ALA A 454 16.84 -15.13 -21.04
N THR A 455 17.65 -16.19 -21.19
CA THR A 455 18.31 -16.85 -20.04
C THR A 455 19.82 -16.66 -20.15
N VAL A 456 20.44 -16.16 -19.09
CA VAL A 456 21.89 -16.04 -18.94
C VAL A 456 22.34 -17.08 -17.91
N ASN A 457 23.14 -18.04 -18.34
CA ASN A 457 23.53 -19.16 -17.46
C ASN A 457 24.95 -18.99 -16.93
N GLY A 458 25.17 -19.40 -15.67
CA GLY A 458 26.49 -19.53 -15.05
C GLY A 458 27.16 -18.19 -14.74
N VAL A 459 26.40 -17.18 -14.39
CA VAL A 459 26.93 -15.87 -13.95
C VAL A 459 27.63 -16.05 -12.61
N VAL A 460 28.93 -15.72 -12.53
CA VAL A 460 29.75 -15.89 -11.35
C VAL A 460 29.90 -14.56 -10.62
N VAL A 461 29.43 -14.51 -9.38
CA VAL A 461 29.70 -13.39 -8.44
C VAL A 461 30.82 -13.82 -7.51
N THR A 462 31.85 -12.98 -7.38
CA THR A 462 33.02 -13.24 -6.54
C THR A 462 32.98 -12.32 -5.32
N ASP A 463 33.22 -12.88 -4.14
CA ASP A 463 33.25 -12.10 -2.90
C ASP A 463 34.31 -10.98 -2.93
N GLY A 464 33.93 -9.79 -2.46
CA GLY A 464 34.79 -8.61 -2.39
C GLY A 464 35.26 -8.08 -3.74
N SER A 465 34.60 -8.45 -4.86
CA SER A 465 34.87 -7.91 -6.20
C SER A 465 33.79 -6.94 -6.66
N ASP A 466 34.14 -6.13 -7.66
CA ASP A 466 33.17 -5.34 -8.41
C ASP A 466 32.11 -6.22 -9.05
N ALA A 467 30.94 -5.65 -9.34
CA ALA A 467 29.83 -6.36 -9.93
C ALA A 467 30.19 -7.05 -11.25
N THR A 468 29.69 -8.25 -11.43
CA THR A 468 29.80 -8.98 -12.70
C THR A 468 28.84 -8.38 -13.72
N ILE A 469 29.37 -7.95 -14.88
CA ILE A 469 28.59 -7.26 -15.90
C ILE A 469 28.01 -8.27 -16.91
N HIS A 470 26.70 -8.18 -17.15
CA HIS A 470 25.99 -8.95 -18.15
C HIS A 470 24.94 -8.10 -18.87
N ASP A 471 25.28 -7.60 -20.04
CA ASP A 471 24.31 -6.93 -20.92
C ASP A 471 23.45 -7.95 -21.65
N VAL A 472 22.17 -7.65 -21.82
CA VAL A 472 21.18 -8.54 -22.44
C VAL A 472 20.42 -7.79 -23.54
N ALA A 473 20.42 -8.36 -24.75
CA ALA A 473 19.59 -7.85 -25.83
C ALA A 473 18.36 -8.76 -26.01
N LEU A 474 17.17 -8.23 -25.73
CA LEU A 474 15.91 -8.97 -25.86
C LEU A 474 15.37 -8.88 -27.28
N ALA A 475 14.96 -10.01 -27.86
CA ALA A 475 14.33 -10.06 -29.17
C ALA A 475 12.86 -9.61 -29.05
N PRO A 476 12.44 -8.56 -29.79
CA PRO A 476 11.05 -8.13 -29.75
C PRO A 476 10.12 -9.20 -30.37
N LEU A 477 9.00 -9.45 -29.72
CA LEU A 477 7.96 -10.32 -30.25
C LEU A 477 7.32 -9.69 -31.49
N PRO A 478 6.91 -10.49 -32.48
CA PRO A 478 6.15 -10.01 -33.61
C PRO A 478 4.87 -9.30 -33.18
N ARG A 479 4.49 -8.24 -33.91
CA ARG A 479 3.25 -7.51 -33.66
C ARG A 479 2.22 -7.81 -34.74
N TYR A 480 0.98 -7.89 -34.33
CA TYR A 480 -0.16 -8.18 -35.19
C TYR A 480 -1.25 -7.13 -35.03
N THR A 481 -2.04 -6.98 -36.10
CA THR A 481 -3.33 -6.28 -35.97
C THR A 481 -4.41 -7.33 -35.73
N VAL A 482 -5.06 -7.26 -34.58
CA VAL A 482 -6.20 -8.12 -34.24
C VAL A 482 -7.47 -7.50 -34.77
N THR A 483 -8.28 -8.32 -35.44
CA THR A 483 -9.57 -7.90 -36.03
C THR A 483 -10.65 -8.90 -35.67
N GLY A 484 -11.91 -8.53 -35.86
CA GLY A 484 -13.04 -9.42 -35.67
C GLY A 484 -14.36 -8.68 -35.79
N ILE A 485 -15.44 -9.41 -35.57
CA ILE A 485 -16.79 -8.86 -35.48
C ILE A 485 -17.45 -9.22 -34.16
N VAL A 486 -18.27 -8.30 -33.66
CA VAL A 486 -19.13 -8.54 -32.50
C VAL A 486 -20.57 -8.61 -32.96
N THR A 487 -21.24 -9.69 -32.61
CA THR A 487 -22.63 -10.00 -33.02
C THR A 487 -23.51 -10.31 -31.84
N ASP A 488 -24.80 -10.12 -32.00
CA ASP A 488 -25.83 -10.60 -31.08
C ASP A 488 -25.97 -12.12 -31.23
N ALA A 489 -25.89 -12.85 -30.12
CA ALA A 489 -25.85 -14.31 -30.12
C ALA A 489 -27.17 -14.96 -30.59
N ALA A 490 -28.31 -14.28 -30.43
CA ALA A 490 -29.64 -14.83 -30.79
C ALA A 490 -29.97 -14.51 -32.24
N THR A 491 -29.59 -13.35 -32.76
CA THR A 491 -30.03 -12.85 -34.08
C THR A 491 -28.91 -12.84 -35.11
N ALA A 492 -27.66 -13.01 -34.70
CA ALA A 492 -26.46 -12.81 -35.51
C ALA A 492 -26.33 -11.40 -36.12
N ALA A 493 -27.10 -10.44 -35.63
CA ALA A 493 -26.99 -9.05 -36.04
C ALA A 493 -25.69 -8.42 -35.48
N ALA A 494 -25.12 -7.49 -36.23
CA ALA A 494 -23.97 -6.73 -35.78
C ALA A 494 -24.32 -5.94 -34.49
N VAL A 495 -23.37 -5.85 -33.55
CA VAL A 495 -23.47 -5.02 -32.35
C VAL A 495 -22.54 -3.80 -32.51
N PRO A 496 -23.06 -2.64 -32.95
CA PRO A 496 -22.28 -1.41 -33.04
C PRO A 496 -22.07 -0.81 -31.65
N GLY A 497 -20.93 -0.15 -31.44
CA GLY A 497 -20.60 0.51 -30.18
C GLY A 497 -20.15 -0.42 -29.07
N ALA A 498 -19.93 -1.71 -29.37
CA ALA A 498 -19.28 -2.60 -28.40
C ALA A 498 -17.80 -2.22 -28.24
N THR A 499 -17.31 -2.29 -27.01
CA THR A 499 -15.91 -2.08 -26.67
C THR A 499 -15.21 -3.43 -26.58
N VAL A 500 -14.08 -3.56 -27.27
CA VAL A 500 -13.18 -4.73 -27.20
C VAL A 500 -11.84 -4.28 -26.65
N SER A 501 -11.43 -4.82 -25.51
CA SER A 501 -10.18 -4.51 -24.82
C SER A 501 -9.36 -5.76 -24.55
N LEU A 502 -8.03 -5.58 -24.46
CA LEU A 502 -7.07 -6.59 -24.01
C LEU A 502 -6.67 -6.22 -22.57
N VAL A 503 -7.13 -7.02 -21.62
CA VAL A 503 -6.97 -6.74 -20.18
C VAL A 503 -5.48 -6.70 -19.82
N GLY A 504 -5.07 -5.67 -19.06
CA GLY A 504 -3.71 -5.54 -18.53
C GLY A 504 -2.62 -5.13 -19.55
N THR A 505 -2.98 -4.76 -20.81
CA THR A 505 -1.97 -4.45 -21.84
C THR A 505 -1.64 -2.96 -22.00
N GLY A 506 -2.46 -2.06 -21.43
CA GLY A 506 -2.35 -0.62 -21.69
C GLY A 506 -2.71 -0.20 -23.15
N LEU A 507 -3.06 -1.12 -24.03
CA LEU A 507 -3.52 -0.81 -25.38
C LEU A 507 -4.92 -0.17 -25.33
N ALA A 508 -5.14 0.84 -26.16
CA ALA A 508 -6.42 1.49 -26.27
C ALA A 508 -7.52 0.51 -26.72
N PRO A 509 -8.68 0.44 -26.04
CA PRO A 509 -9.81 -0.38 -26.48
C PRO A 509 -10.30 0.03 -27.87
N ALA A 510 -10.78 -0.94 -28.65
CA ALA A 510 -11.43 -0.70 -29.91
C ALA A 510 -12.94 -0.68 -29.76
N THR A 511 -13.61 0.27 -30.45
CA THR A 511 -15.08 0.32 -30.51
C THR A 511 -15.57 -0.21 -31.86
N THR A 512 -16.59 -1.07 -31.86
CA THR A 512 -17.15 -1.66 -33.07
C THR A 512 -17.91 -0.64 -33.90
N GLY A 513 -17.70 -0.70 -35.21
CA GLY A 513 -18.44 0.09 -36.18
C GLY A 513 -19.85 -0.44 -36.47
N SER A 514 -20.56 0.18 -37.43
CA SER A 514 -21.95 -0.19 -37.85
C SER A 514 -22.10 -1.63 -38.32
N THR A 515 -21.03 -2.29 -38.73
CA THR A 515 -21.01 -3.71 -39.16
C THR A 515 -20.58 -4.65 -38.02
N GLY A 516 -20.39 -4.16 -36.80
CA GLY A 516 -19.86 -4.93 -35.69
C GLY A 516 -18.35 -5.16 -35.72
N GLY A 517 -17.66 -4.66 -36.76
CA GLY A 517 -16.21 -4.84 -36.93
C GLY A 517 -15.38 -3.99 -35.98
N TYR A 518 -14.27 -4.56 -35.51
CA TYR A 518 -13.27 -3.88 -34.69
C TYR A 518 -11.85 -4.18 -35.18
N SER A 519 -10.88 -3.37 -34.75
CA SER A 519 -9.46 -3.55 -35.03
C SER A 519 -8.61 -2.97 -33.89
N ILE A 520 -7.67 -3.77 -33.39
CA ILE A 520 -6.66 -3.36 -32.40
C ILE A 520 -5.30 -3.60 -33.05
N ALA A 521 -4.52 -2.54 -33.24
CA ALA A 521 -3.20 -2.60 -33.85
C ALA A 521 -2.12 -2.85 -32.80
N ASP A 522 -0.93 -3.23 -33.26
CA ASP A 522 0.30 -3.35 -32.46
C ASP A 522 0.25 -4.32 -31.28
N VAL A 523 -0.58 -5.36 -31.37
CA VAL A 523 -0.66 -6.42 -30.38
C VAL A 523 0.52 -7.38 -30.55
N TRP A 524 1.32 -7.58 -29.52
CA TRP A 524 2.41 -8.57 -29.54
C TRP A 524 1.88 -9.99 -29.64
N GLU A 525 2.70 -10.88 -30.13
CA GLU A 525 2.43 -12.32 -30.06
C GLU A 525 2.29 -12.76 -28.60
N GLY A 526 1.20 -13.49 -28.29
CA GLY A 526 0.93 -13.91 -26.91
C GLY A 526 -0.49 -14.39 -26.70
N THR A 527 -0.82 -14.71 -25.44
CA THR A 527 -2.20 -15.03 -25.03
C THR A 527 -2.72 -13.88 -24.17
N TYR A 528 -3.93 -13.42 -24.49
CA TYR A 528 -4.55 -12.26 -23.82
C TYR A 528 -5.97 -12.56 -23.42
N THR A 529 -6.39 -12.02 -22.30
CA THR A 529 -7.79 -11.96 -21.90
C THR A 529 -8.47 -10.84 -22.69
N PHE A 530 -9.32 -11.22 -23.65
CA PHE A 530 -10.21 -10.30 -24.35
C PHE A 530 -11.42 -10.04 -23.49
N ARG A 531 -11.71 -8.77 -23.24
CA ARG A 531 -12.95 -8.31 -22.60
C ARG A 531 -13.78 -7.56 -23.62
N VAL A 532 -15.02 -8.02 -23.81
CA VAL A 532 -15.98 -7.42 -24.76
C VAL A 532 -17.24 -7.03 -24.02
N GLU A 533 -17.63 -5.76 -24.14
CA GLU A 533 -18.80 -5.22 -23.48
C GLU A 533 -19.59 -4.28 -24.41
N ALA A 534 -20.92 -4.26 -24.23
CA ALA A 534 -21.81 -3.33 -24.93
C ALA A 534 -23.04 -3.04 -24.06
N PRO A 535 -23.64 -1.83 -24.16
CA PRO A 535 -24.86 -1.50 -23.43
C PRO A 535 -25.99 -2.49 -23.72
N GLY A 536 -26.56 -3.05 -22.66
CA GLY A 536 -27.65 -4.03 -22.75
C GLY A 536 -27.23 -5.47 -23.05
N TYR A 537 -25.93 -5.74 -23.10
CA TYR A 537 -25.35 -7.07 -23.29
C TYR A 537 -24.51 -7.49 -22.09
N GLY A 538 -24.43 -8.78 -21.84
CA GLY A 538 -23.51 -9.35 -20.87
C GLY A 538 -22.06 -9.25 -21.34
N VAL A 539 -21.13 -9.02 -20.38
CA VAL A 539 -19.71 -8.99 -20.62
C VAL A 539 -19.19 -10.38 -21.00
N VAL A 540 -18.31 -10.45 -21.97
CA VAL A 540 -17.57 -11.67 -22.34
C VAL A 540 -16.10 -11.46 -22.05
N GLU A 541 -15.51 -12.35 -21.24
CA GLU A 541 -14.06 -12.45 -21.05
C GLU A 541 -13.60 -13.83 -21.50
N THR A 542 -12.50 -13.87 -22.27
CA THR A 542 -11.93 -15.13 -22.75
C THR A 542 -10.49 -14.96 -23.13
N ASP A 543 -9.67 -15.98 -22.81
CA ASP A 543 -8.27 -16.02 -23.18
C ASP A 543 -8.10 -16.54 -24.60
N LEU A 544 -7.49 -15.73 -25.46
CA LEU A 544 -7.25 -16.06 -26.86
C LEU A 544 -5.79 -15.75 -27.25
N ALA A 545 -5.20 -16.62 -28.06
CA ALA A 545 -3.87 -16.42 -28.58
C ALA A 545 -3.89 -15.42 -29.76
N VAL A 546 -2.90 -14.53 -29.79
CA VAL A 546 -2.59 -13.65 -30.93
C VAL A 546 -1.25 -14.07 -31.51
N GLY A 547 -1.20 -14.34 -32.80
CA GLY A 547 0.02 -14.80 -33.46
C GLY A 547 -0.22 -15.25 -34.92
N PRO A 548 0.73 -15.98 -35.54
CA PRO A 548 0.60 -16.44 -36.89
C PRO A 548 -0.67 -17.30 -37.12
N GLY A 549 -1.61 -16.78 -37.92
CA GLY A 549 -2.89 -17.46 -38.20
C GLY A 549 -3.96 -17.32 -37.13
N SER A 550 -3.73 -16.54 -36.05
CA SER A 550 -4.68 -16.27 -34.95
C SER A 550 -4.77 -14.74 -34.71
N THR A 551 -5.22 -14.02 -35.73
CA THR A 551 -5.38 -12.56 -35.70
C THR A 551 -6.82 -12.10 -35.87
N THR A 552 -7.77 -13.04 -36.01
CA THR A 552 -9.18 -12.74 -36.14
C THR A 552 -9.95 -13.46 -35.07
N HIS A 553 -10.66 -12.68 -34.22
CA HIS A 553 -11.46 -13.18 -33.10
C HIS A 553 -12.85 -12.54 -33.13
N ASP A 554 -13.85 -13.38 -33.39
CA ASP A 554 -15.25 -12.96 -33.42
C ASP A 554 -15.90 -13.24 -32.07
N PHE A 555 -16.79 -12.34 -31.64
CA PHE A 555 -17.51 -12.47 -30.38
C PHE A 555 -19.01 -12.42 -30.58
N SER A 556 -19.72 -13.17 -29.75
CA SER A 556 -21.18 -13.17 -29.72
C SER A 556 -21.63 -12.76 -28.33
N LEU A 557 -22.33 -11.62 -28.23
CA LEU A 557 -22.84 -11.09 -26.98
C LEU A 557 -24.29 -11.51 -26.78
N THR A 558 -24.67 -11.81 -25.55
CA THR A 558 -26.05 -12.14 -25.17
C THR A 558 -26.69 -10.96 -24.45
N VAL A 559 -27.95 -10.68 -24.79
CA VAL A 559 -28.71 -9.59 -24.19
C VAL A 559 -28.87 -9.82 -22.67
N VAL A 560 -28.64 -8.78 -21.90
CA VAL A 560 -28.91 -8.79 -20.45
C VAL A 560 -30.42 -8.71 -20.21
N VAL A 561 -30.91 -9.59 -19.34
CA VAL A 561 -32.31 -9.61 -18.90
C VAL A 561 -32.36 -9.21 -17.43
N THR A 562 -33.17 -8.21 -17.12
CA THR A 562 -33.44 -7.78 -15.73
C THR A 562 -34.57 -8.61 -15.14
N PHE A 563 -34.31 -9.30 -14.06
CA PHE A 563 -35.29 -10.12 -13.31
C PHE A 563 -35.92 -9.40 -12.15
N TYR A 564 -35.15 -8.47 -11.56
CA TYR A 564 -35.61 -7.62 -10.48
C TYR A 564 -35.02 -6.20 -10.69
N ALA A 565 -35.85 -5.20 -10.47
CA ALA A 565 -35.42 -3.81 -10.41
C ALA A 565 -36.35 -3.05 -9.48
N SER A 566 -35.79 -2.27 -8.56
CA SER A 566 -36.51 -1.35 -7.71
C SER A 566 -35.64 -0.13 -7.44
N ASP A 567 -36.21 1.04 -7.70
CA ASP A 567 -35.67 2.33 -7.27
C ASP A 567 -36.23 2.76 -5.90
N PHE A 568 -37.03 1.91 -5.29
CA PHE A 568 -37.75 2.08 -4.01
C PHE A 568 -38.64 3.32 -3.90
N GLU A 569 -38.87 4.07 -4.98
CA GLU A 569 -39.63 5.31 -4.98
C GLU A 569 -41.15 5.11 -4.85
N SER A 570 -41.65 3.98 -5.32
CA SER A 570 -43.12 3.68 -5.34
C SER A 570 -43.53 2.66 -4.32
N ASP A 571 -42.63 1.77 -3.92
CA ASP A 571 -42.92 0.68 -2.95
C ASP A 571 -41.61 0.17 -2.33
N ASP A 572 -41.70 -0.73 -1.36
CA ASP A 572 -40.60 -1.32 -0.61
C ASP A 572 -39.80 -2.39 -1.39
N GLY A 573 -40.05 -2.56 -2.69
CA GLY A 573 -39.39 -3.56 -3.52
C GLY A 573 -39.69 -5.01 -3.11
N GLY A 574 -40.67 -5.24 -2.22
CA GLY A 574 -41.03 -6.54 -1.70
C GLY A 574 -40.01 -7.18 -0.77
N LEU A 575 -39.12 -6.38 -0.16
CA LEU A 575 -38.12 -6.88 0.79
C LEU A 575 -38.74 -7.24 2.15
N ILE A 576 -38.20 -8.27 2.78
CA ILE A 576 -38.61 -8.73 4.10
C ILE A 576 -37.64 -8.21 5.14
N THR A 577 -38.13 -7.50 6.14
CA THR A 577 -37.28 -6.91 7.18
C THR A 577 -37.48 -7.57 8.54
N SER A 578 -36.38 -7.59 9.31
CA SER A 578 -36.42 -7.70 10.78
C SER A 578 -36.46 -6.30 11.41
N GLN A 579 -36.56 -6.22 12.74
CA GLN A 579 -36.53 -4.94 13.45
C GLN A 579 -35.32 -4.10 13.01
N GLY A 580 -35.51 -2.78 12.91
CA GLY A 580 -34.47 -1.79 12.66
C GLY A 580 -34.30 -1.35 11.23
N TRP A 581 -34.59 -2.18 10.24
CA TRP A 581 -34.69 -1.74 8.85
C TRP A 581 -36.08 -1.17 8.55
N ALA A 582 -36.11 -0.06 7.85
CA ALA A 582 -37.34 0.58 7.39
C ALA A 582 -37.15 1.15 5.99
N TRP A 583 -38.24 1.15 5.22
CA TRP A 583 -38.34 1.84 3.95
C TRP A 583 -39.02 3.20 4.16
N GLY A 584 -38.48 4.24 3.54
CA GLY A 584 -38.99 5.60 3.65
C GLY A 584 -37.92 6.66 3.36
N SER A 585 -38.28 7.93 3.47
CA SER A 585 -37.36 9.03 3.25
C SER A 585 -36.44 9.29 4.45
N ASP A 586 -35.19 9.61 4.18
CA ASP A 586 -34.22 10.11 5.16
C ASP A 586 -33.64 11.46 4.70
N THR A 587 -33.72 12.47 5.54
CA THR A 587 -33.28 13.82 5.20
C THR A 587 -31.79 14.06 5.41
N THR A 588 -31.07 13.11 5.98
CA THR A 588 -29.65 13.28 6.34
C THR A 588 -28.72 12.44 5.49
N ALA A 589 -28.98 11.13 5.35
CA ALA A 589 -28.27 10.31 4.37
C ALA A 589 -28.71 10.67 2.94
N GLY A 590 -29.94 11.16 2.81
CA GLY A 590 -30.61 11.31 1.53
C GLY A 590 -30.92 9.94 0.91
N ALA A 591 -31.28 9.94 -0.36
CA ALA A 591 -31.40 8.77 -1.20
C ALA A 591 -30.49 8.93 -2.42
N HIS A 592 -30.12 7.85 -3.09
CA HIS A 592 -29.38 7.92 -4.34
C HIS A 592 -30.33 8.32 -5.48
N SER A 593 -31.49 7.70 -5.60
CA SER A 593 -32.62 8.16 -6.38
C SER A 593 -33.58 9.03 -5.53
N PRO A 594 -34.55 9.78 -6.08
CA PRO A 594 -34.97 11.07 -5.53
C PRO A 594 -35.40 11.16 -4.08
N THR A 595 -36.07 10.21 -3.45
CA THR A 595 -36.63 10.48 -2.11
C THR A 595 -36.66 9.30 -1.13
N GLU A 596 -36.97 8.11 -1.58
CA GLU A 596 -37.23 6.96 -0.70
C GLU A 596 -36.08 5.95 -0.74
N VAL A 597 -35.79 5.29 0.38
CA VAL A 597 -34.61 4.44 0.56
C VAL A 597 -34.88 3.37 1.61
N TRP A 598 -34.21 2.23 1.55
CA TRP A 598 -34.10 1.30 2.66
C TRP A 598 -32.98 1.73 3.59
N GLY A 599 -33.26 1.88 4.89
CA GLY A 599 -32.22 2.25 5.87
C GLY A 599 -32.43 1.64 7.24
N THR A 600 -31.35 1.48 7.98
CA THR A 600 -31.41 1.14 9.40
C THR A 600 -31.71 2.41 10.20
N ALA A 601 -32.77 2.37 11.03
CA ALA A 601 -33.15 3.48 11.91
C ALA A 601 -33.32 4.84 11.19
N LEU A 602 -34.13 4.91 10.11
CA LEU A 602 -34.39 6.14 9.35
C LEU A 602 -34.63 7.36 10.27
N GLY A 603 -33.88 8.43 10.03
CA GLY A 603 -33.94 9.67 10.81
C GLY A 603 -33.32 9.61 12.20
N GLY A 604 -32.64 8.49 12.54
CA GLY A 604 -32.04 8.26 13.86
C GLY A 604 -30.66 7.61 13.82
N THR A 605 -30.37 6.83 14.86
CA THR A 605 -29.17 5.97 14.95
C THR A 605 -29.60 4.54 15.25
N TYR A 606 -28.77 3.57 14.84
CA TYR A 606 -29.02 2.17 15.20
C TYR A 606 -28.84 1.92 16.70
N SER A 607 -29.20 0.72 17.18
CA SER A 607 -29.08 0.34 18.60
C SER A 607 -27.88 -0.58 18.80
N ASN A 608 -27.26 -0.54 19.98
CA ASN A 608 -26.21 -1.46 20.39
C ASN A 608 -26.70 -2.90 20.54
N SER A 609 -25.79 -3.86 20.31
CA SER A 609 -26.01 -5.31 20.51
C SER A 609 -27.17 -5.87 19.70
N VAL A 610 -27.29 -5.46 18.43
CA VAL A 610 -28.34 -5.93 17.53
C VAL A 610 -27.75 -6.61 16.29
N GLN A 611 -28.59 -7.49 15.69
CA GLN A 611 -28.38 -7.95 14.33
C GLN A 611 -29.69 -7.72 13.56
N TRP A 612 -29.71 -6.69 12.72
CA TRP A 612 -30.86 -6.32 11.93
C TRP A 612 -30.68 -6.75 10.48
N THR A 613 -31.72 -7.31 9.90
CA THR A 613 -31.66 -7.85 8.53
C THR A 613 -32.77 -7.31 7.65
N VAL A 614 -32.44 -7.09 6.38
CA VAL A 614 -33.37 -6.98 5.28
C VAL A 614 -33.02 -8.05 4.25
N THR A 615 -34.06 -8.74 3.68
CA THR A 615 -33.86 -9.93 2.86
C THR A 615 -34.81 -9.88 1.66
N THR A 616 -34.37 -10.30 0.48
CA THR A 616 -35.22 -10.46 -0.68
C THR A 616 -36.23 -11.61 -0.48
N GLN A 617 -37.34 -11.58 -1.22
CA GLN A 617 -38.10 -12.80 -1.45
C GLN A 617 -37.23 -13.83 -2.17
N PRO A 618 -37.53 -15.14 -2.06
CA PRO A 618 -36.86 -16.16 -2.87
C PRO A 618 -36.98 -15.83 -4.37
N MET A 619 -35.87 -15.74 -5.06
CA MET A 619 -35.81 -15.43 -6.49
C MET A 619 -35.07 -16.54 -7.23
N SER A 620 -35.63 -17.00 -8.37
CA SER A 620 -34.91 -17.96 -9.21
C SER A 620 -33.96 -17.27 -10.15
N ILE A 621 -32.69 -17.55 -10.02
CA ILE A 621 -31.67 -17.17 -11.01
C ILE A 621 -31.79 -18.18 -12.16
N PRO A 622 -32.05 -17.77 -13.42
CA PRO A 622 -32.12 -18.72 -14.52
C PRO A 622 -30.78 -19.39 -14.78
N SER A 623 -30.80 -20.49 -15.58
CA SER A 623 -29.54 -21.06 -16.09
C SER A 623 -28.89 -20.04 -17.02
N ALA A 624 -27.90 -19.34 -16.52
CA ALA A 624 -27.23 -18.19 -17.15
C ALA A 624 -25.74 -18.43 -17.32
N VAL A 625 -25.11 -17.72 -18.23
CA VAL A 625 -23.66 -17.63 -18.38
C VAL A 625 -23.09 -16.63 -17.38
N GLY A 626 -23.86 -15.58 -17.08
CA GLY A 626 -23.54 -14.62 -16.03
C GLY A 626 -24.80 -14.06 -15.39
N ALA A 627 -24.72 -13.73 -14.11
CA ALA A 627 -25.78 -13.06 -13.35
C ALA A 627 -25.14 -12.16 -12.27
N GLU A 628 -25.77 -11.02 -12.01
CA GLU A 628 -25.27 -10.08 -11.01
C GLU A 628 -26.41 -9.35 -10.29
N LEU A 629 -26.15 -8.99 -9.03
CA LEU A 629 -26.89 -8.01 -8.27
C LEU A 629 -26.10 -6.71 -8.27
N ARG A 630 -26.77 -5.59 -8.55
CA ARG A 630 -26.26 -4.23 -8.36
C ARG A 630 -27.18 -3.47 -7.43
N PHE A 631 -26.62 -2.67 -6.55
CA PHE A 631 -27.37 -1.77 -5.69
C PHE A 631 -26.46 -0.61 -5.26
N TRP A 632 -27.08 0.51 -4.89
CA TRP A 632 -26.35 1.62 -4.27
C TRP A 632 -26.41 1.51 -2.76
N GLN A 633 -25.31 1.86 -2.07
CA GLN A 633 -25.28 1.90 -0.62
C GLN A 633 -24.62 3.20 -0.12
N TRP A 634 -25.05 3.58 1.07
CA TRP A 634 -24.43 4.60 1.90
C TRP A 634 -24.38 4.10 3.34
N TYR A 635 -23.31 4.36 4.08
CA TYR A 635 -23.26 3.98 5.49
C TYR A 635 -22.45 4.95 6.35
N GLU A 636 -22.85 5.03 7.64
CA GLU A 636 -22.10 5.62 8.76
C GLU A 636 -22.23 4.65 9.93
N ILE A 637 -21.16 3.85 10.17
CA ILE A 637 -21.11 2.71 11.07
C ILE A 637 -19.84 2.84 11.93
N GLU A 638 -19.86 2.42 13.20
CA GLU A 638 -18.67 2.44 14.06
C GLU A 638 -17.56 1.58 13.44
N SER A 639 -16.39 2.18 13.22
CA SER A 639 -15.27 1.55 12.50
C SER A 639 -14.70 0.35 13.27
N GLY A 640 -14.58 -0.80 12.61
CA GLY A 640 -13.95 -2.03 13.14
C GLY A 640 -14.80 -2.84 14.14
N TYR A 641 -15.80 -2.22 14.78
CA TYR A 641 -16.63 -2.89 15.78
C TYR A 641 -17.98 -3.29 15.25
N ASP A 642 -18.67 -2.35 14.61
CA ASP A 642 -19.96 -2.56 13.97
C ASP A 642 -19.79 -2.72 12.46
N GLY A 643 -20.72 -3.42 11.79
CA GLY A 643 -20.57 -3.59 10.34
C GLY A 643 -21.81 -4.07 9.64
N GLY A 644 -21.76 -3.93 8.30
CA GLY A 644 -22.75 -4.46 7.37
C GLY A 644 -22.17 -5.55 6.47
N ASN A 645 -22.86 -6.70 6.31
CA ASN A 645 -22.43 -7.68 5.32
C ASN A 645 -23.60 -8.32 4.55
N ILE A 646 -23.26 -8.92 3.41
CA ILE A 646 -24.20 -9.52 2.47
C ILE A 646 -24.04 -11.04 2.52
N LYS A 647 -25.19 -11.72 2.65
CA LYS A 647 -25.23 -13.18 2.68
C LYS A 647 -26.28 -13.70 1.71
N ILE A 648 -26.02 -14.85 1.12
CA ILE A 648 -26.95 -15.51 0.20
C ILE A 648 -27.29 -16.89 0.73
N ALA A 649 -28.58 -17.23 0.73
CA ALA A 649 -29.08 -18.59 0.93
C ALA A 649 -29.53 -19.17 -0.41
N VAL A 650 -29.17 -20.42 -0.68
CA VAL A 650 -29.48 -21.15 -1.91
C VAL A 650 -30.47 -22.25 -1.59
N ASP A 651 -31.56 -22.34 -2.38
CA ASP A 651 -32.57 -23.38 -2.28
C ASP A 651 -33.13 -23.58 -0.84
N ALA A 652 -33.40 -22.44 -0.17
CA ALA A 652 -33.82 -22.39 1.23
C ALA A 652 -32.79 -22.97 2.23
N GLY A 653 -31.52 -22.99 1.88
CA GLY A 653 -30.40 -23.40 2.73
C GLY A 653 -30.00 -22.34 3.75
N SER A 654 -28.80 -22.49 4.33
CA SER A 654 -28.23 -21.51 5.26
C SER A 654 -27.63 -20.31 4.52
N PHE A 655 -27.71 -19.12 5.12
CA PHE A 655 -27.08 -17.91 4.60
C PHE A 655 -25.54 -17.99 4.72
N ALA A 656 -24.85 -17.86 3.62
CA ALA A 656 -23.40 -17.79 3.51
C ALA A 656 -22.94 -16.39 3.09
N LEU A 657 -21.81 -15.93 3.63
CA LEU A 657 -21.20 -14.66 3.26
C LEU A 657 -20.77 -14.69 1.79
N VAL A 658 -20.96 -13.57 1.08
CA VAL A 658 -20.48 -13.36 -0.29
C VAL A 658 -19.56 -12.17 -0.34
N THR A 659 -18.64 -12.15 -1.31
CA THR A 659 -17.70 -11.04 -1.51
C THR A 659 -18.25 -10.10 -2.58
N PRO A 660 -18.51 -8.84 -2.25
CA PRO A 660 -18.93 -7.81 -3.21
C PRO A 660 -17.75 -7.12 -3.92
N VAL A 661 -18.06 -6.29 -4.90
CA VAL A 661 -17.15 -5.34 -5.52
C VAL A 661 -17.77 -3.93 -5.38
N PRO A 662 -17.10 -2.96 -4.73
CA PRO A 662 -15.82 -3.09 -3.99
C PRO A 662 -15.91 -4.10 -2.84
N ASN A 663 -14.79 -4.69 -2.49
CA ASN A 663 -14.70 -5.64 -1.37
C ASN A 663 -15.06 -4.96 -0.04
N TYR A 664 -15.33 -5.78 0.98
CA TYR A 664 -15.45 -5.28 2.35
C TYR A 664 -14.18 -4.53 2.75
N ASN A 665 -14.36 -3.39 3.39
CA ASN A 665 -13.24 -2.54 3.83
C ASN A 665 -12.68 -2.92 5.20
N ASP A 666 -13.27 -3.91 5.89
CA ASP A 666 -12.72 -4.48 7.11
C ASP A 666 -12.91 -6.02 7.10
N PRO A 667 -11.83 -6.81 7.26
CA PRO A 667 -11.90 -8.27 7.28
C PRO A 667 -12.38 -8.85 8.61
N THR A 668 -12.50 -8.05 9.70
CA THR A 668 -12.60 -8.54 11.08
C THR A 668 -13.60 -7.81 11.96
N ILE A 669 -14.82 -7.56 11.49
CA ILE A 669 -15.86 -6.86 12.25
C ILE A 669 -16.18 -7.60 13.56
N THR A 670 -16.02 -6.92 14.69
CA THR A 670 -16.20 -7.47 16.04
C THR A 670 -17.64 -7.99 16.26
N ALA A 671 -18.65 -7.23 15.85
CA ALA A 671 -20.06 -7.61 15.97
C ALA A 671 -20.43 -8.88 15.18
N PHE A 672 -19.60 -9.29 14.22
CA PHE A 672 -19.78 -10.51 13.44
C PHE A 672 -18.82 -11.64 13.83
N GLY A 673 -18.13 -11.53 14.97
CA GLY A 673 -17.16 -12.52 15.44
C GLY A 673 -15.93 -12.61 14.51
N ASN A 674 -15.41 -11.46 14.12
CA ASN A 674 -14.25 -11.28 13.23
C ASN A 674 -14.47 -11.86 11.83
N THR A 675 -15.61 -11.49 11.19
CA THR A 675 -15.85 -11.77 9.78
C THR A 675 -15.98 -10.48 8.98
N PRO A 676 -15.69 -10.50 7.66
CA PRO A 676 -15.67 -9.30 6.83
C PRO A 676 -16.99 -8.52 6.82
N GLY A 677 -16.89 -7.20 6.70
CA GLY A 677 -18.02 -6.29 6.57
C GLY A 677 -17.65 -4.90 6.11
N PHE A 678 -18.65 -4.12 5.71
CA PHE A 678 -18.54 -2.69 5.50
C PHE A 678 -18.65 -1.96 6.85
N THR A 679 -17.76 -1.01 7.11
CA THR A 679 -17.69 -0.25 8.36
C THR A 679 -17.16 1.17 8.11
N GLY A 680 -17.22 2.06 9.11
CA GLY A 680 -16.79 3.44 8.99
C GLY A 680 -17.83 4.33 8.31
N ASN A 681 -17.41 5.28 7.48
CA ASN A 681 -18.28 6.25 6.84
C ASN A 681 -17.96 6.36 5.34
N THR A 682 -19.02 6.36 4.51
CA THR A 682 -18.87 6.51 3.06
C THR A 682 -20.06 7.25 2.46
N GLY A 683 -19.85 7.89 1.29
CA GLY A 683 -20.92 8.42 0.46
C GLY A 683 -21.63 7.32 -0.34
N TRP A 684 -22.69 7.72 -1.09
CA TRP A 684 -23.38 6.80 -2.01
C TRP A 684 -22.40 6.25 -3.06
N HIS A 685 -22.35 4.92 -3.17
CA HIS A 685 -21.56 4.21 -4.18
C HIS A 685 -22.24 2.91 -4.57
N GLU A 686 -21.98 2.45 -5.80
CA GLU A 686 -22.52 1.20 -6.33
C GLU A 686 -21.77 -0.01 -5.78
N VAL A 687 -22.50 -1.07 -5.48
CA VAL A 687 -21.98 -2.39 -5.09
C VAL A 687 -22.49 -3.44 -6.06
N VAL A 688 -21.58 -4.31 -6.49
CA VAL A 688 -21.87 -5.43 -7.39
C VAL A 688 -21.58 -6.74 -6.68
N VAL A 689 -22.52 -7.71 -6.78
CA VAL A 689 -22.30 -9.07 -6.29
C VAL A 689 -22.48 -10.03 -7.47
N ASP A 690 -21.46 -10.81 -7.77
CA ASP A 690 -21.55 -11.87 -8.78
C ASP A 690 -22.49 -12.99 -8.30
N LEU A 691 -23.53 -13.23 -9.07
CA LEU A 691 -24.51 -14.29 -8.85
C LEU A 691 -24.35 -15.47 -9.80
N THR A 692 -23.33 -15.49 -10.65
CA THR A 692 -23.13 -16.51 -11.69
C THR A 692 -23.07 -17.93 -11.12
N SER A 693 -22.42 -18.10 -9.95
CA SER A 693 -22.32 -19.39 -9.27
C SER A 693 -23.65 -19.93 -8.75
N PHE A 694 -24.69 -19.11 -8.69
CA PHE A 694 -26.05 -19.46 -8.25
C PHE A 694 -27.02 -19.70 -9.44
N SER A 695 -26.46 -19.75 -10.66
CA SER A 695 -27.20 -20.02 -11.88
C SER A 695 -28.00 -21.33 -11.78
N GLY A 696 -29.33 -21.26 -12.09
CA GLY A 696 -30.24 -22.39 -12.00
C GLY A 696 -30.86 -22.67 -10.61
N HIS A 697 -30.48 -21.87 -9.60
CA HIS A 697 -30.95 -22.01 -8.22
C HIS A 697 -31.90 -20.89 -7.80
N SER A 698 -32.63 -21.15 -6.71
CA SER A 698 -33.40 -20.12 -6.00
C SER A 698 -32.54 -19.49 -4.93
N VAL A 699 -32.46 -18.16 -4.88
CA VAL A 699 -31.65 -17.42 -3.91
C VAL A 699 -32.48 -16.48 -3.06
N GLU A 700 -32.08 -16.31 -1.82
CA GLU A 700 -32.50 -15.22 -0.93
C GLU A 700 -31.24 -14.41 -0.56
N ILE A 701 -31.29 -13.11 -0.80
CA ILE A 701 -30.14 -12.21 -0.54
C ILE A 701 -30.44 -11.39 0.70
N ARG A 702 -29.52 -11.35 1.64
CA ARG A 702 -29.69 -10.71 2.94
C ARG A 702 -28.60 -9.73 3.24
N TRP A 703 -28.99 -8.50 3.57
CA TRP A 703 -28.12 -7.49 4.17
C TRP A 703 -28.29 -7.55 5.68
N THR A 704 -27.18 -7.62 6.41
CA THR A 704 -27.19 -7.72 7.89
C THR A 704 -26.36 -6.59 8.45
N LEU A 705 -26.95 -5.71 9.27
CA LEU A 705 -26.23 -4.82 10.17
C LEU A 705 -26.03 -5.53 11.50
N GLY A 706 -24.78 -5.66 11.97
CA GLY A 706 -24.45 -6.17 13.31
C GLY A 706 -23.77 -5.07 14.12
N THR A 707 -24.09 -4.97 15.40
CA THR A 707 -23.55 -3.94 16.30
C THR A 707 -23.09 -4.56 17.61
N ASP A 708 -22.03 -3.98 18.19
CA ASP A 708 -21.51 -4.34 19.51
C ASP A 708 -22.28 -3.64 20.66
N SER A 709 -21.67 -3.50 21.82
CA SER A 709 -22.34 -2.96 23.03
C SER A 709 -22.13 -1.46 23.24
N SER A 710 -21.34 -0.80 22.39
CA SER A 710 -20.98 0.61 22.56
C SER A 710 -21.15 1.37 21.25
N GLU A 711 -21.15 2.67 21.31
CA GLU A 711 -21.34 3.61 20.21
C GLU A 711 -22.46 3.29 19.21
N VAL A 712 -23.06 4.29 18.66
CA VAL A 712 -24.11 4.16 17.64
C VAL A 712 -23.94 5.25 16.61
N ARG A 713 -24.16 4.90 15.34
CA ARG A 713 -24.10 5.80 14.21
C ARG A 713 -25.43 5.75 13.43
N ARG A 714 -25.49 6.37 12.25
CA ARG A 714 -26.69 6.40 11.43
C ARG A 714 -27.06 5.04 10.86
N GLY A 715 -26.08 4.24 10.49
CA GLY A 715 -26.25 2.89 10.00
C GLY A 715 -26.06 2.74 8.50
N TRP A 716 -26.79 1.81 7.90
CA TRP A 716 -26.61 1.36 6.53
C TRP A 716 -27.87 1.60 5.70
N TYR A 717 -27.70 2.14 4.49
CA TYR A 717 -28.77 2.51 3.57
C TYR A 717 -28.54 1.85 2.22
N LEU A 718 -29.65 1.42 1.57
CA LEU A 718 -29.67 0.73 0.28
C LEU A 718 -30.64 1.42 -0.66
N ASP A 719 -30.26 1.54 -1.94
CA ASP A 719 -31.08 2.15 -2.98
C ASP A 719 -30.82 1.53 -4.35
N ASP A 720 -31.67 1.78 -5.34
CA ASP A 720 -31.52 1.43 -6.76
C ASP A 720 -31.01 0.00 -7.01
N MET A 721 -31.80 -0.98 -6.59
CA MET A 721 -31.41 -2.39 -6.68
C MET A 721 -31.84 -3.03 -8.00
N THR A 722 -30.91 -3.74 -8.67
CA THR A 722 -31.20 -4.52 -9.87
C THR A 722 -30.57 -5.91 -9.80
N ILE A 723 -31.27 -6.92 -10.35
CA ILE A 723 -30.73 -8.26 -10.58
C ILE A 723 -30.88 -8.58 -12.05
N THR A 724 -29.76 -8.87 -12.68
CA THR A 724 -29.68 -9.16 -14.12
C THR A 724 -29.02 -10.50 -14.37
N ALA A 725 -29.31 -11.10 -15.52
CA ALA A 725 -28.61 -12.28 -16.00
C ALA A 725 -28.57 -12.30 -17.55
N TRP A 726 -27.61 -13.04 -18.10
CA TRP A 726 -27.41 -13.16 -19.55
C TRP A 726 -26.89 -14.54 -19.95
N GLY A 727 -27.19 -14.92 -21.19
CA GLY A 727 -26.75 -16.20 -21.78
C GLY A 727 -27.52 -17.42 -21.27
N GLY A 728 -27.14 -18.61 -21.67
CA GLY A 728 -27.78 -19.85 -21.29
C GLY A 728 -29.28 -19.91 -21.71
N ASP A 729 -30.14 -20.28 -20.76
CA ASP A 729 -31.60 -20.36 -20.97
C ASP A 729 -32.32 -19.04 -20.59
N VAL A 730 -31.57 -17.94 -20.43
CA VAL A 730 -32.13 -16.63 -20.10
C VAL A 730 -32.96 -16.12 -21.26
N GLN A 731 -34.27 -15.99 -21.03
CA GLN A 731 -35.21 -15.44 -21.99
C GLN A 731 -35.83 -14.16 -21.46
N PRO A 732 -35.91 -13.10 -22.27
CA PRO A 732 -36.64 -11.92 -21.85
C PRO A 732 -38.10 -12.32 -21.51
N PRO A 733 -38.70 -11.76 -20.47
CA PRO A 733 -40.09 -12.00 -20.15
C PRO A 733 -40.92 -11.65 -21.38
N LEU A 734 -41.79 -12.59 -21.79
CA LEU A 734 -42.64 -12.44 -22.98
C LEU A 734 -43.49 -11.16 -22.95
N PHE A 735 -43.81 -10.65 -21.74
CA PHE A 735 -44.56 -9.41 -21.54
C PHE A 735 -44.13 -8.74 -20.22
N ARG A 736 -43.86 -7.45 -20.27
CA ARG A 736 -43.64 -6.60 -19.07
C ARG A 736 -44.86 -5.80 -18.65
N ASP A 737 -45.96 -5.85 -19.45
CA ASP A 737 -47.17 -5.14 -19.16
C ASP A 737 -48.15 -6.10 -18.46
N GLY A 738 -48.59 -5.77 -17.26
CA GLY A 738 -49.55 -6.52 -16.45
C GLY A 738 -50.98 -6.47 -17.00
N PHE A 739 -51.25 -5.86 -18.16
CA PHE A 739 -52.55 -5.66 -18.78
C PHE A 739 -53.52 -4.80 -17.95
N GLU A 740 -53.07 -4.16 -16.86
CA GLU A 740 -53.90 -3.31 -16.01
C GLU A 740 -54.32 -2.01 -16.73
N SER A 741 -53.52 -1.51 -17.66
CA SER A 741 -53.84 -0.36 -18.50
C SER A 741 -54.97 -0.61 -19.47
N GLY A 742 -55.22 -1.87 -19.85
CA GLY A 742 -56.27 -2.27 -20.81
C GLY A 742 -56.02 -1.79 -22.24
N ASP A 743 -54.85 -1.27 -22.54
CA ASP A 743 -54.41 -0.78 -23.86
C ASP A 743 -53.09 -1.43 -24.33
N SER A 744 -52.62 -1.03 -25.50
CA SER A 744 -51.39 -1.53 -26.11
C SER A 744 -50.22 -0.53 -26.06
N SER A 745 -50.27 0.47 -25.16
CA SER A 745 -49.31 1.56 -25.14
C SER A 745 -47.89 1.12 -24.76
N GLY A 746 -47.73 0.02 -24.01
CA GLY A 746 -46.45 -0.60 -23.69
C GLY A 746 -45.86 -1.52 -24.78
N TRP A 747 -46.44 -1.60 -25.99
CA TRP A 747 -46.04 -2.56 -27.02
C TRP A 747 -45.29 -1.88 -28.15
N SER A 748 -44.12 -2.41 -28.49
CA SER A 748 -43.26 -1.88 -29.55
C SER A 748 -43.77 -2.07 -30.98
N ALA A 749 -44.76 -3.00 -31.21
CA ALA A 749 -45.44 -3.21 -32.50
C ALA A 749 -46.82 -3.79 -32.32
N VAL A 750 -47.82 -3.18 -32.95
CA VAL A 750 -49.18 -3.74 -33.13
C VAL A 750 -49.28 -4.16 -34.59
N VAL A 751 -49.24 -5.46 -34.85
CA VAL A 751 -49.54 -5.99 -36.21
C VAL A 751 -51.03 -6.32 -36.25
N GLY A 752 -51.78 -5.60 -37.10
CA GLY A 752 -53.22 -5.64 -37.17
C GLY A 752 -53.81 -7.05 -37.34
N GLY A 753 -54.62 -7.44 -36.36
CA GLY A 753 -55.40 -8.66 -36.31
C GLY A 753 -56.11 -8.81 -34.97
N ALA A 754 -57.33 -9.29 -34.95
CA ALA A 754 -58.16 -9.40 -33.77
C ALA A 754 -57.53 -10.30 -32.70
N PHE A 755 -57.34 -9.78 -31.50
CA PHE A 755 -56.86 -10.55 -30.34
C PHE A 755 -57.99 -11.51 -29.88
N THR A 756 -57.77 -12.81 -29.97
CA THR A 756 -58.61 -13.80 -29.34
C THR A 756 -58.10 -13.99 -27.89
N LYS A 757 -58.92 -13.66 -26.90
CA LYS A 757 -58.66 -13.92 -25.49
C LYS A 757 -58.49 -15.44 -25.28
N VAL A 758 -57.27 -15.91 -25.11
CA VAL A 758 -57.00 -17.25 -24.61
C VAL A 758 -57.09 -17.20 -23.09
N ARG A 759 -58.16 -17.61 -22.51
CA ARG A 759 -58.27 -17.91 -21.07
C ARG A 759 -57.43 -19.15 -20.79
N ALA A 760 -56.27 -18.99 -20.17
CA ALA A 760 -55.60 -20.10 -19.51
C ALA A 760 -56.50 -20.59 -18.36
N GLY A 761 -57.09 -21.77 -18.51
CA GLY A 761 -57.86 -22.42 -17.45
C GLY A 761 -56.91 -22.88 -16.36
N LEU A 762 -56.94 -22.23 -15.22
CA LEU A 762 -56.43 -22.78 -13.98
C LEU A 762 -57.40 -23.92 -13.58
N THR A 763 -56.98 -25.16 -13.70
CA THR A 763 -57.58 -26.29 -12.99
C THR A 763 -56.63 -26.68 -11.87
N ASN A 764 -57.14 -26.51 -10.64
CA ASN A 764 -56.73 -26.96 -9.30
C ASN A 764 -55.32 -27.57 -9.10
#